data_33a11da1153e206a8d7410d1e7e98411
#
_entry.id   33a11da1153e206a8d7410d1e7e98411
#
_cell.length_a   1.000
_cell.length_b   1.000
_cell.length_c   1.000
_cell.angle_alpha   90.00
_cell.angle_beta   90.00
_cell.angle_gamma   90.00
#
_symmetry.space_group_name_H-M   'P 1'
#
loop_
_entity.id
_entity.type
_entity.pdbx_description
1 polymer ?
#
loop_
_entity_poly.entity_id
_entity_poly.type
_entity_poly.pdbx_seq_one_letter_code
_entity_poly.pdbx_strand_id
1 'polypeptide(L)'
;APAATTTSVAALATPTLPTPGTLPASTTFAPLASDPGSGAGFDNPFTTSDPTLRSCLIGVFGEQLYEELKARQPQPDEQTAMGQCMGPPSDGSAPSGTPPDQPTNSPTVEPDGSGQSGGSSGGAPDAETARATYPPNVTMSLLSGQSLAPSGFDQCMVSQIGGALLGAIRNGQQAGGAENDLAAQCLLFLQVPPDSLQVGGGSTGPEPGDGGQPVGPAQPGSSQYVPEETITVTYPSTSYPSAPGGTSGFFTTAQNADITLSAVGFNDTGGPLRFNRPSGLTSDGTRLVMTDVFNNRVLIWNTPPTHANQAPDLVLGQPNFTTNLPGTGRHQMNWPMSASTDGTRLVVTDTNNDRILIWTEFPTSNAEPADIVLSGGTNANPSKSNIRWPWGVWTDGNKLAVASTESASVLIWNSFPTYDGQPADVLLTGLGHIGTPRQITSDGNSLIVGDHNATANGDNEAGTFFWTSFPTADNQPYDYFVVDPLGEKMSAPWLRGDFTDDGRLIMMGDTLHIWNGMPQSASDRPVLSHNGQDKAGGYNFRWGDYSTVVVVGDRVYVTSNGSTLIVFDSIPTSSTQAPDFVLGATDLYVDANIENFVMSNPVPVSNGTSLFASSDFDNRLFVWKNLPDSSAAPPDVVYHFCWYRSEEAGNRSGCEGLFSPWDNTLHGDTFALAGRDRLMIWTELPLEGNLPEYDFEGGVGNVIFEELTGVAMDDTYFYVADKRANLVYVWAGIPDGTHEPVATLPASQPTRLSSDGTWLAVNSTMGHGAQLYRVDQIATSGAPSAVGGSGTFNLPEGTTVDNGHLFVADTGNSQLLVWRNVSDAIAGRSADAILGASGASDTQPEISRNQMFWPAAASFDGDYLWVGERKFSGRLIRFSPGG
;
A
#
# COMPACT_ATOMS: atom_id res chain seq x y z
N ALA A 1 -52.03 -52.61 15.36
CA ALA A 1 -51.18 -52.05 14.38
C ALA A 1 -51.96 -51.16 13.45
N PRO A 2 -51.70 -49.90 13.35
CA PRO A 2 -52.01 -49.07 12.19
C PRO A 2 -50.73 -48.64 11.44
N ALA A 3 -50.95 -48.39 10.12
CA ALA A 3 -49.98 -48.18 9.09
C ALA A 3 -49.18 -46.89 9.24
N ALA A 4 -47.88 -46.93 8.88
CA ALA A 4 -47.02 -45.82 8.71
C ALA A 4 -47.29 -45.09 7.38
N THR A 5 -47.61 -43.80 7.43
CA THR A 5 -47.65 -42.91 6.30
C THR A 5 -46.27 -42.29 6.13
N THR A 6 -45.59 -42.59 5.06
CA THR A 6 -44.37 -41.95 4.61
C THR A 6 -44.72 -40.62 3.95
N THR A 7 -44.30 -39.52 4.58
CA THR A 7 -44.30 -38.17 3.94
C THR A 7 -42.93 -37.97 3.29
N SER A 8 -42.95 -37.85 1.98
CA SER A 8 -41.79 -37.50 1.16
C SER A 8 -41.44 -36.03 1.40
N VAL A 9 -40.21 -35.77 1.86
CA VAL A 9 -39.62 -34.44 1.91
C VAL A 9 -39.15 -34.11 0.48
N ALA A 10 -39.70 -33.06 -0.09
CA ALA A 10 -39.25 -32.53 -1.35
C ALA A 10 -37.88 -31.86 -1.16
N ALA A 11 -36.91 -32.27 -1.97
CA ALA A 11 -35.60 -31.64 -2.03
C ALA A 11 -35.75 -30.19 -2.53
N LEU A 12 -35.23 -29.23 -1.76
CA LEU A 12 -35.06 -27.87 -2.18
C LEU A 12 -33.95 -27.84 -3.26
N ALA A 13 -34.31 -27.32 -4.42
CA ALA A 13 -33.39 -27.13 -5.51
C ALA A 13 -32.40 -26.01 -5.16
N THR A 14 -31.12 -26.27 -5.30
CA THR A 14 -30.02 -25.33 -5.31
C THR A 14 -30.25 -24.27 -6.41
N PRO A 15 -30.10 -22.97 -6.14
CA PRO A 15 -30.16 -21.99 -7.19
C PRO A 15 -28.91 -22.09 -8.07
N THR A 16 -29.12 -22.45 -9.33
CA THR A 16 -28.11 -22.35 -10.38
C THR A 16 -27.82 -20.88 -10.66
N LEU A 17 -26.55 -20.47 -10.56
CA LEU A 17 -26.03 -19.20 -11.06
C LEU A 17 -26.37 -19.04 -12.54
N PRO A 18 -26.80 -17.84 -12.98
CA PRO A 18 -27.05 -17.59 -14.39
C PRO A 18 -25.73 -17.60 -15.17
N THR A 19 -25.70 -18.35 -16.25
CA THR A 19 -24.65 -18.37 -17.27
C THR A 19 -24.47 -16.96 -17.84
N PRO A 20 -23.22 -16.47 -18.06
CA PRO A 20 -22.98 -15.21 -18.73
C PRO A 20 -23.56 -15.19 -20.14
N GLY A 21 -24.40 -14.22 -20.42
CA GLY A 21 -24.98 -14.01 -21.75
C GLY A 21 -23.87 -13.64 -22.72
N THR A 22 -23.85 -14.34 -23.87
CA THR A 22 -23.03 -14.01 -25.03
C THR A 22 -23.32 -12.59 -25.51
N LEU A 23 -22.30 -11.71 -25.44
CA LEU A 23 -22.34 -10.43 -26.15
C LEU A 23 -22.39 -10.66 -27.67
N PRO A 24 -23.14 -9.85 -28.42
CA PRO A 24 -23.20 -9.99 -29.89
C PRO A 24 -21.88 -9.52 -30.51
N ALA A 25 -21.48 -10.24 -31.55
CA ALA A 25 -20.30 -10.01 -32.36
C ALA A 25 -20.19 -8.56 -32.85
N SER A 26 -18.97 -8.00 -32.69
CA SER A 26 -18.55 -6.72 -33.22
C SER A 26 -18.90 -6.57 -34.72
N THR A 27 -19.71 -5.60 -35.03
CA THR A 27 -19.87 -5.11 -36.38
C THR A 27 -18.71 -4.22 -36.77
N THR A 28 -17.95 -4.67 -37.73
CA THR A 28 -16.94 -3.89 -38.43
C THR A 28 -17.57 -2.62 -39.03
N PHE A 29 -17.14 -1.46 -38.59
CA PHE A 29 -17.43 -0.19 -39.23
C PHE A 29 -16.45 0.02 -40.39
N ALA A 30 -17.04 0.24 -41.57
CA ALA A 30 -16.35 0.70 -42.77
C ALA A 30 -15.89 2.16 -42.60
N PRO A 31 -14.77 2.57 -43.22
CA PRO A 31 -14.28 3.95 -43.10
C PRO A 31 -15.23 4.93 -43.77
N LEU A 32 -15.64 5.96 -43.04
CA LEU A 32 -16.35 7.11 -43.55
C LEU A 32 -15.41 7.99 -44.36
N ALA A 33 -15.90 8.33 -45.55
CA ALA A 33 -15.22 9.21 -46.49
C ALA A 33 -15.05 10.63 -45.93
N SER A 34 -13.90 11.21 -46.21
CA SER A 34 -13.54 12.58 -45.97
C SER A 34 -14.47 13.58 -46.64
N ASP A 35 -14.96 14.56 -45.88
CA ASP A 35 -15.56 15.80 -46.42
C ASP A 35 -14.59 16.98 -46.18
N PRO A 36 -14.30 17.79 -47.18
CA PRO A 36 -13.30 18.83 -47.08
C PRO A 36 -13.95 20.17 -46.71
N GLY A 37 -13.49 20.78 -45.60
CA GLY A 37 -13.91 22.16 -45.37
C GLY A 37 -13.49 22.78 -44.06
N SER A 38 -12.52 23.65 -44.15
CA SER A 38 -12.04 24.71 -43.26
C SER A 38 -10.69 24.46 -42.57
N GLY A 39 -9.66 25.06 -43.14
CA GLY A 39 -8.27 25.00 -42.65
C GLY A 39 -8.03 25.83 -41.42
N ALA A 40 -7.31 25.25 -40.50
CA ALA A 40 -6.20 25.85 -39.77
C ALA A 40 -5.10 24.80 -39.85
N GLY A 41 -4.01 25.11 -40.56
CA GLY A 41 -2.88 24.23 -40.77
C GLY A 41 -2.25 23.90 -39.44
N PHE A 42 -2.25 22.64 -39.06
CA PHE A 42 -1.41 22.15 -37.99
C PHE A 42 0.00 22.04 -38.57
N ASP A 43 0.89 23.00 -38.22
CA ASP A 43 2.29 22.92 -38.62
C ASP A 43 2.89 21.66 -37.96
N ASN A 44 3.29 20.70 -38.75
CA ASN A 44 3.93 19.48 -38.31
C ASN A 44 5.27 19.85 -37.63
N PRO A 45 5.42 19.67 -36.30
CA PRO A 45 6.62 20.10 -35.57
C PRO A 45 7.89 19.38 -36.00
N PHE A 46 7.78 18.21 -36.64
CA PHE A 46 8.91 17.49 -37.23
C PHE A 46 9.50 18.16 -38.47
N THR A 47 8.84 19.17 -39.02
CA THR A 47 9.35 19.99 -40.14
C THR A 47 10.02 21.28 -39.64
N THR A 48 10.22 21.42 -38.32
CA THR A 48 10.78 22.63 -37.71
C THR A 48 12.18 22.94 -38.21
N SER A 49 12.47 24.22 -38.38
CA SER A 49 13.82 24.75 -38.61
C SER A 49 14.57 25.12 -37.32
N ASP A 50 13.88 25.04 -36.16
CA ASP A 50 14.49 25.30 -34.87
C ASP A 50 15.45 24.15 -34.48
N PRO A 51 16.77 24.45 -34.35
CA PRO A 51 17.74 23.40 -34.06
C PRO A 51 17.58 22.78 -32.65
N THR A 52 17.03 23.53 -31.69
CA THR A 52 16.81 23.07 -30.32
C THR A 52 15.64 22.10 -30.27
N LEU A 53 14.50 22.47 -30.87
CA LEU A 53 13.32 21.62 -30.99
C LEU A 53 13.64 20.36 -31.80
N ARG A 54 14.36 20.52 -32.94
CA ARG A 54 14.79 19.39 -33.75
C ARG A 54 15.69 18.43 -32.98
N SER A 55 16.64 18.93 -32.20
CA SER A 55 17.57 18.12 -31.41
C SER A 55 16.81 17.36 -30.29
N CYS A 56 15.84 18.02 -29.66
CA CYS A 56 14.98 17.38 -28.66
C CYS A 56 14.13 16.28 -29.30
N LEU A 57 13.44 16.55 -30.42
CA LEU A 57 12.62 15.58 -31.12
C LEU A 57 13.44 14.36 -31.61
N ILE A 58 14.66 14.59 -32.11
CA ILE A 58 15.57 13.49 -32.46
C ILE A 58 15.99 12.71 -31.20
N GLY A 59 16.20 13.38 -30.08
CA GLY A 59 16.51 12.74 -28.79
C GLY A 59 15.39 11.86 -28.27
N VAL A 60 14.14 12.28 -28.49
CA VAL A 60 12.94 11.53 -28.04
C VAL A 60 12.60 10.35 -28.98
N PHE A 61 12.68 10.56 -30.29
CA PHE A 61 12.18 9.62 -31.29
C PHE A 61 13.28 8.84 -32.02
N GLY A 62 14.52 9.24 -31.90
CA GLY A 62 15.61 8.75 -32.75
C GLY A 62 15.54 9.30 -34.18
N GLU A 63 16.68 9.31 -34.86
CA GLU A 63 16.79 9.97 -36.18
C GLU A 63 15.93 9.31 -37.26
N GLN A 64 15.76 8.00 -37.20
CA GLN A 64 14.97 7.24 -38.17
C GLN A 64 13.46 7.55 -38.04
N LEU A 65 12.87 7.47 -36.84
CA LEU A 65 11.47 7.76 -36.61
C LEU A 65 11.16 9.25 -36.77
N TYR A 66 12.11 10.14 -36.44
CA TYR A 66 11.99 11.57 -36.70
C TYR A 66 11.82 11.86 -38.19
N GLU A 67 12.59 11.21 -39.10
CA GLU A 67 12.47 11.37 -40.52
C GLU A 67 11.13 10.79 -41.06
N GLU A 68 10.63 9.71 -40.51
CA GLU A 68 9.31 9.14 -40.84
C GLU A 68 8.17 10.08 -40.43
N LEU A 69 8.26 10.72 -39.26
CA LEU A 69 7.24 11.63 -38.72
C LEU A 69 7.14 12.97 -39.47
N LYS A 70 8.12 13.30 -40.29
CA LYS A 70 7.99 14.41 -41.26
C LYS A 70 6.97 14.14 -42.33
N ALA A 71 6.72 12.90 -42.71
CA ALA A 71 5.89 12.48 -43.81
C ALA A 71 4.47 12.01 -43.40
N ARG A 72 4.23 11.82 -42.11
CA ARG A 72 2.92 11.39 -41.59
C ARG A 72 2.55 12.15 -40.31
N GLN A 73 1.29 12.10 -39.93
CA GLN A 73 0.88 12.63 -38.62
C GLN A 73 1.32 11.68 -37.53
N PRO A 74 1.82 12.24 -36.38
CA PRO A 74 2.16 11.46 -35.20
C PRO A 74 0.92 10.72 -34.66
N GLN A 75 1.09 9.50 -34.21
CA GLN A 75 0.08 8.74 -33.46
C GLN A 75 -0.11 9.35 -32.05
N PRO A 76 -1.18 9.02 -31.31
CA PRO A 76 -1.45 9.62 -30.00
C PRO A 76 -0.32 9.46 -28.96
N ASP A 77 0.37 8.33 -28.96
CA ASP A 77 1.55 8.05 -28.15
C ASP A 77 2.76 8.92 -28.56
N GLU A 78 2.97 9.10 -29.88
CA GLU A 78 4.00 9.98 -30.41
C GLU A 78 3.69 11.46 -30.12
N GLN A 79 2.41 11.85 -30.11
CA GLN A 79 1.99 13.20 -29.73
C GLN A 79 2.25 13.47 -28.25
N THR A 80 2.04 12.50 -27.39
CA THR A 80 2.36 12.61 -25.97
C THR A 80 3.88 12.76 -25.75
N ALA A 81 4.68 11.98 -26.45
CA ALA A 81 6.13 12.08 -26.38
C ALA A 81 6.67 13.42 -26.93
N MET A 82 6.01 14.01 -27.93
CA MET A 82 6.34 15.36 -28.43
C MET A 82 6.16 16.44 -27.38
N GLY A 83 5.24 16.28 -26.44
CA GLY A 83 4.99 17.24 -25.36
C GLY A 83 6.24 17.52 -24.51
N GLN A 84 7.18 16.60 -24.46
CA GLN A 84 8.46 16.78 -23.76
C GLN A 84 9.38 17.81 -24.44
N CYS A 85 9.19 18.06 -25.73
CA CYS A 85 9.97 19.02 -26.49
C CYS A 85 9.24 20.35 -26.72
N MET A 86 7.93 20.36 -26.55
CA MET A 86 7.11 21.54 -26.73
C MET A 86 6.76 22.08 -25.36
N GLY A 87 7.50 23.07 -24.86
CA GLY A 87 7.17 23.75 -23.61
C GLY A 87 5.76 24.35 -23.64
N PRO A 88 5.18 24.71 -22.47
CA PRO A 88 3.84 25.27 -22.41
C PRO A 88 3.73 26.52 -23.33
N PRO A 89 2.58 26.76 -23.98
CA PRO A 89 2.41 27.87 -24.89
C PRO A 89 2.64 29.19 -24.15
N SER A 90 3.68 29.92 -24.56
CA SER A 90 3.99 31.25 -24.06
C SER A 90 3.11 32.27 -24.76
N ASP A 91 2.25 32.97 -23.99
CA ASP A 91 1.65 34.22 -24.45
C ASP A 91 2.75 35.27 -24.69
N GLY A 92 2.69 35.86 -25.84
CA GLY A 92 3.72 36.74 -26.34
C GLY A 92 3.84 38.07 -25.58
N SER A 93 5.03 38.37 -25.13
CA SER A 93 5.62 39.73 -25.18
C SER A 93 7.11 39.65 -24.81
N ALA A 94 7.97 40.00 -25.78
CA ALA A 94 9.39 40.23 -25.53
C ALA A 94 9.61 41.63 -24.91
N PRO A 95 10.75 41.87 -24.16
CA PRO A 95 11.81 42.55 -24.88
C PRO A 95 13.23 42.00 -24.60
N SER A 96 14.01 42.24 -25.60
CA SER A 96 15.44 42.13 -25.83
C SER A 96 16.40 42.42 -24.68
N GLY A 97 17.50 41.65 -24.66
CA GLY A 97 18.73 41.98 -23.93
C GLY A 97 19.79 40.89 -24.09
N THR A 98 20.84 41.22 -24.82
CA THR A 98 22.03 40.45 -25.15
C THR A 98 22.88 40.03 -23.93
N PRO A 99 23.67 38.94 -24.01
CA PRO A 99 24.53 38.44 -22.93
C PRO A 99 25.97 39.05 -22.98
N PRO A 100 26.74 38.90 -21.92
CA PRO A 100 28.17 38.76 -22.13
C PRO A 100 28.78 37.53 -21.44
N ASP A 101 29.62 36.92 -22.23
CA ASP A 101 30.87 36.19 -22.03
C ASP A 101 31.26 35.56 -20.66
N GLN A 102 31.70 34.34 -20.79
CA GLN A 102 32.60 33.63 -19.88
C GLN A 102 33.99 34.29 -19.83
N PRO A 103 34.76 34.08 -18.74
CA PRO A 103 35.96 33.27 -18.97
C PRO A 103 36.34 32.26 -17.86
N THR A 104 36.98 31.24 -18.32
CA THR A 104 37.77 30.21 -17.66
C THR A 104 38.85 30.77 -16.73
N ASN A 105 39.12 30.10 -15.59
CA ASN A 105 40.42 29.58 -15.18
C ASN A 105 40.47 29.22 -13.69
N SER A 106 40.89 27.96 -13.43
CA SER A 106 41.52 27.58 -12.15
C SER A 106 42.91 28.21 -12.03
N PRO A 107 43.41 28.45 -10.82
CA PRO A 107 44.49 27.59 -10.32
C PRO A 107 44.48 27.24 -8.82
N THR A 108 45.10 26.12 -8.53
CA THR A 108 45.61 25.62 -7.25
C THR A 108 46.54 26.63 -6.55
N VAL A 109 46.50 26.63 -5.19
CA VAL A 109 47.62 26.74 -4.24
C VAL A 109 47.12 26.56 -2.79
N GLU A 110 47.76 25.68 -2.06
CA GLU A 110 47.85 25.59 -0.59
C GLU A 110 49.04 26.46 -0.09
N PRO A 111 49.35 26.42 1.25
CA PRO A 111 48.60 26.95 2.41
C PRO A 111 49.38 28.09 3.14
N ASP A 112 48.77 28.76 4.09
CA ASP A 112 49.37 29.11 5.40
C ASP A 112 48.49 30.07 6.24
N GLY A 113 48.45 29.76 7.52
CA GLY A 113 48.73 30.65 8.62
C GLY A 113 47.67 31.57 9.23
N SER A 114 47.11 31.14 10.37
CA SER A 114 46.82 31.94 11.59
C SER A 114 45.79 33.10 11.52
N GLY A 115 44.77 32.98 12.40
CA GLY A 115 44.00 34.14 12.84
C GLY A 115 42.63 33.83 13.46
N GLN A 116 42.57 33.84 14.78
CA GLN A 116 41.37 33.70 15.63
C GLN A 116 40.21 34.62 15.25
N SER A 117 38.99 34.09 15.28
CA SER A 117 37.91 34.56 16.18
C SER A 117 36.56 33.86 15.89
N GLY A 118 36.03 33.20 16.91
CA GLY A 118 34.67 33.24 17.39
C GLY A 118 33.52 32.86 16.46
N GLY A 119 33.07 31.60 16.55
CA GLY A 119 31.75 31.16 16.07
C GLY A 119 31.46 29.79 16.68
N SER A 120 30.55 29.70 17.63
CA SER A 120 30.21 28.51 18.40
C SER A 120 29.69 27.41 17.50
N SER A 121 30.50 26.37 17.28
CA SER A 121 30.04 25.06 16.90
C SER A 121 29.56 24.36 18.17
N GLY A 122 28.29 23.94 18.22
CA GLY A 122 27.77 23.14 19.32
C GLY A 122 28.50 21.80 19.36
N GLY A 123 29.50 21.69 20.21
CA GLY A 123 30.11 20.43 20.58
C GLY A 123 29.15 19.66 21.48
N ALA A 124 29.25 18.31 21.46
CA ALA A 124 28.54 17.45 22.39
C ALA A 124 28.74 17.96 23.83
N PRO A 125 27.68 17.93 24.68
CA PRO A 125 27.74 18.35 26.03
C PRO A 125 28.86 17.64 26.81
N ASP A 126 29.60 18.36 27.62
CA ASP A 126 30.66 17.82 28.47
C ASP A 126 30.06 16.81 29.47
N ALA A 127 30.70 15.64 29.59
CA ALA A 127 30.24 14.53 30.40
C ALA A 127 30.15 14.87 31.91
N GLU A 128 30.99 15.84 32.40
CA GLU A 128 30.93 16.25 33.78
C GLU A 128 29.70 17.11 34.09
N THR A 129 29.33 17.99 33.19
CA THR A 129 28.09 18.79 33.27
C THR A 129 26.85 17.89 33.16
N ALA A 130 26.87 16.89 32.27
CA ALA A 130 25.78 15.97 32.11
C ALA A 130 25.54 15.11 33.37
N ARG A 131 26.59 14.56 33.98
CA ARG A 131 26.49 13.79 35.23
C ARG A 131 26.00 14.64 36.43
N ALA A 132 26.38 15.90 36.47
CA ALA A 132 25.91 16.82 37.52
C ALA A 132 24.40 17.09 37.40
N THR A 133 23.89 17.08 36.18
CA THR A 133 22.49 17.33 35.88
C THR A 133 21.62 16.07 36.02
N TYR A 134 22.14 14.91 35.59
CA TYR A 134 21.43 13.63 35.61
C TYR A 134 22.26 12.57 36.34
N PRO A 135 22.00 12.34 37.65
CA PRO A 135 22.79 11.40 38.45
C PRO A 135 22.60 9.94 38.01
N PRO A 136 23.56 9.04 38.31
CA PRO A 136 23.57 7.65 37.84
C PRO A 136 22.33 6.82 38.18
N ASN A 137 21.63 7.12 39.25
CA ASN A 137 20.39 6.42 39.61
C ASN A 137 19.24 6.73 38.62
N VAL A 138 19.22 7.92 38.02
CA VAL A 138 18.25 8.31 37.00
C VAL A 138 18.61 7.63 35.66
N THR A 139 19.86 7.77 35.22
CA THR A 139 20.32 7.19 33.95
C THR A 139 20.28 5.66 33.96
N MET A 140 20.64 4.99 35.06
CA MET A 140 20.52 3.54 35.19
C MET A 140 19.06 3.06 35.14
N SER A 141 18.14 3.81 35.72
CA SER A 141 16.72 3.46 35.69
C SER A 141 16.14 3.57 34.26
N LEU A 142 16.56 4.56 33.47
CA LEU A 142 16.20 4.71 32.09
C LEU A 142 16.85 3.65 31.18
N LEU A 143 18.15 3.40 31.36
CA LEU A 143 18.87 2.39 30.59
C LEU A 143 18.34 0.98 30.83
N SER A 144 17.95 0.67 32.07
CA SER A 144 17.41 -0.65 32.45
C SER A 144 15.91 -0.81 32.10
N GLY A 145 15.25 0.22 31.59
CA GLY A 145 13.83 0.20 31.34
C GLY A 145 12.95 0.21 32.60
N GLN A 146 13.50 0.51 33.79
CA GLN A 146 12.75 0.63 35.04
C GLN A 146 11.99 1.96 35.17
N SER A 147 12.32 2.92 34.33
CA SER A 147 11.62 4.19 34.17
C SER A 147 11.38 4.45 32.69
N LEU A 148 10.25 5.11 32.38
CA LEU A 148 9.95 5.53 31.02
C LEU A 148 11.02 6.50 30.50
N ALA A 149 11.62 6.16 29.37
CA ALA A 149 12.62 7.02 28.75
C ALA A 149 11.93 8.20 28.05
N PRO A 150 12.48 9.41 28.14
CA PRO A 150 11.98 10.57 27.39
C PRO A 150 12.09 10.34 25.90
N SER A 151 11.21 10.99 25.13
CA SER A 151 11.24 10.94 23.66
C SER A 151 12.63 11.26 23.11
N GLY A 152 13.09 10.45 22.15
CA GLY A 152 14.42 10.57 21.55
C GLY A 152 15.58 10.02 22.39
N PHE A 153 15.37 9.63 23.66
CA PHE A 153 16.44 9.11 24.52
C PHE A 153 17.04 7.82 23.95
N ASP A 154 16.19 6.88 23.58
CA ASP A 154 16.63 5.59 23.04
C ASP A 154 17.35 5.75 21.72
N GLN A 155 16.88 6.61 20.86
CA GLN A 155 17.52 6.93 19.58
C GLN A 155 18.91 7.55 19.80
N CYS A 156 19.03 8.46 20.75
CA CYS A 156 20.32 9.00 21.15
C CYS A 156 21.23 7.90 21.69
N MET A 157 20.73 7.04 22.56
CA MET A 157 21.52 5.94 23.14
C MET A 157 21.95 4.93 22.09
N VAL A 158 21.06 4.55 21.18
CA VAL A 158 21.38 3.65 20.06
C VAL A 158 22.49 4.24 19.18
N SER A 159 22.49 5.54 18.95
CA SER A 159 23.55 6.20 18.18
C SER A 159 24.91 6.20 18.90
N GLN A 160 24.93 6.10 20.23
CA GLN A 160 26.14 6.15 21.06
C GLN A 160 26.71 4.77 21.40
N ILE A 161 25.84 3.80 21.73
CA ILE A 161 26.28 2.47 22.20
C ILE A 161 25.79 1.32 21.33
N GLY A 162 24.94 1.59 20.33
CA GLY A 162 24.32 0.58 19.48
C GLY A 162 23.09 -0.09 20.12
N GLY A 163 22.11 -0.43 19.29
CA GLY A 163 20.86 -1.03 19.74
C GLY A 163 21.05 -2.39 20.46
N ALA A 164 22.03 -3.18 20.03
CA ALA A 164 22.33 -4.47 20.66
C ALA A 164 22.78 -4.33 22.12
N LEU A 165 23.63 -3.34 22.44
CA LEU A 165 24.09 -3.12 23.81
C LEU A 165 22.98 -2.51 24.67
N LEU A 166 22.21 -1.56 24.16
CA LEU A 166 21.06 -1.00 24.88
C LEU A 166 20.02 -2.09 25.17
N GLY A 167 19.72 -2.95 24.20
CA GLY A 167 18.84 -4.09 24.38
C GLY A 167 19.36 -5.09 25.43
N ALA A 168 20.66 -5.38 25.44
CA ALA A 168 21.27 -6.25 26.45
C ALA A 168 21.16 -5.65 27.86
N ILE A 169 21.35 -4.34 28.01
CA ILE A 169 21.20 -3.66 29.30
C ILE A 169 19.75 -3.74 29.80
N ARG A 170 18.76 -3.56 28.90
CA ARG A 170 17.34 -3.72 29.23
C ARG A 170 16.95 -5.14 29.60
N ASN A 171 17.66 -6.12 29.05
CA ASN A 171 17.49 -7.54 29.36
C ASN A 171 18.33 -8.02 30.57
N GLY A 172 18.86 -7.10 31.39
CA GLY A 172 19.50 -7.39 32.69
C GLY A 172 21.02 -7.37 32.69
N GLN A 173 21.68 -7.01 31.57
CA GLN A 173 23.10 -6.71 31.60
C GLN A 173 23.29 -5.40 32.37
N GLN A 174 24.28 -5.35 33.28
CA GLN A 174 24.58 -4.12 34.03
C GLN A 174 25.24 -3.08 33.10
N ALA A 175 24.67 -1.88 33.04
CA ALA A 175 25.29 -0.74 32.40
C ALA A 175 26.52 -0.29 33.19
N GLY A 176 27.61 -0.02 32.48
CA GLY A 176 28.83 0.52 33.11
C GLY A 176 28.78 2.03 33.34
N GLY A 177 29.85 2.57 33.83
CA GLY A 177 29.98 4.02 34.02
C GLY A 177 29.95 4.80 32.71
N ALA A 178 30.50 4.23 31.64
CA ALA A 178 30.52 4.86 30.33
C ALA A 178 29.13 4.99 29.71
N GLU A 179 28.31 3.96 29.81
CA GLU A 179 26.93 3.97 29.29
C GLU A 179 26.05 4.94 30.07
N ASN A 180 26.26 5.04 31.41
CA ASN A 180 25.56 6.03 32.22
C ASN A 180 25.94 7.47 31.86
N ASP A 181 27.21 7.71 31.52
CA ASP A 181 27.69 9.02 31.10
C ASP A 181 27.09 9.43 29.76
N LEU A 182 27.00 8.49 28.81
CA LEU A 182 26.37 8.71 27.51
C LEU A 182 24.87 8.93 27.68
N ALA A 183 24.22 8.22 28.58
CA ALA A 183 22.79 8.45 28.87
C ALA A 183 22.56 9.86 29.46
N ALA A 184 23.41 10.32 30.34
CA ALA A 184 23.33 11.69 30.87
C ALA A 184 23.59 12.75 29.78
N GLN A 185 24.52 12.50 28.87
CA GLN A 185 24.77 13.36 27.71
C GLN A 185 23.60 13.38 26.73
N CYS A 186 22.95 12.25 26.49
CA CYS A 186 21.72 12.18 25.68
C CYS A 186 20.59 13.00 26.29
N LEU A 187 20.36 12.90 27.59
CA LEU A 187 19.33 13.70 28.27
C LEU A 187 19.64 15.20 28.22
N LEU A 188 20.91 15.59 28.34
CA LEU A 188 21.30 16.98 28.23
C LEU A 188 21.18 17.51 26.78
N PHE A 189 21.56 16.69 25.82
CA PHE A 189 21.39 16.99 24.40
C PHE A 189 19.93 17.20 24.01
N LEU A 190 19.03 16.35 24.53
CA LEU A 190 17.59 16.42 24.34
C LEU A 190 16.91 17.50 25.17
N GLN A 191 17.67 18.24 26.00
CA GLN A 191 17.17 19.29 26.88
C GLN A 191 16.06 18.85 27.82
N VAL A 192 16.09 17.58 28.25
CA VAL A 192 15.06 16.99 29.13
C VAL A 192 15.11 17.67 30.48
N PRO A 193 14.02 18.23 31.03
CA PRO A 193 14.06 18.83 32.39
C PRO A 193 14.30 17.75 33.44
N PRO A 194 15.30 17.89 34.34
CA PRO A 194 15.58 16.88 35.36
C PRO A 194 14.38 16.52 36.25
N ASP A 195 13.50 17.49 36.49
CA ASP A 195 12.32 17.33 37.33
C ASP A 195 11.20 16.54 36.64
N SER A 196 11.27 16.34 35.32
CA SER A 196 10.34 15.54 34.57
C SER A 196 10.57 14.02 34.63
N LEU A 197 11.75 13.61 35.17
CA LEU A 197 12.16 12.22 35.24
C LEU A 197 11.73 11.61 36.58
N GLN A 198 10.73 10.73 36.58
CA GLN A 198 10.31 9.99 37.80
C GLN A 198 11.17 8.75 37.97
N VAL A 199 11.92 8.72 39.09
CA VAL A 199 12.61 7.51 39.54
C VAL A 199 11.63 6.69 40.37
N GLY A 200 11.26 5.49 39.91
CA GLY A 200 10.38 4.59 40.65
C GLY A 200 10.93 4.24 42.03
N GLY A 201 10.42 4.88 43.07
CA GLY A 201 10.67 4.52 44.47
C GLY A 201 9.78 3.36 44.87
N GLY A 202 10.39 2.22 45.20
CA GLY A 202 9.67 1.06 45.72
C GLY A 202 8.90 1.38 46.98
N SER A 203 7.61 1.25 46.98
CA SER A 203 6.72 1.29 48.13
C SER A 203 6.24 -0.11 48.44
N THR A 204 6.61 -0.58 49.62
CA THR A 204 6.10 -1.79 50.25
C THR A 204 4.63 -1.58 50.61
N GLY A 205 3.74 -2.45 50.07
CA GLY A 205 2.34 -2.46 50.43
C GLY A 205 2.01 -3.12 51.74
N PRO A 206 0.77 -3.01 52.23
CA PRO A 206 0.16 -4.06 53.05
C PRO A 206 -1.02 -4.72 52.32
N GLU A 207 -1.13 -6.01 52.56
CA GLU A 207 -2.12 -6.97 52.08
C GLU A 207 -3.52 -6.83 52.77
N PRO A 208 -4.49 -7.67 52.40
CA PRO A 208 -5.79 -7.22 51.89
C PRO A 208 -6.94 -7.40 52.90
N GLY A 209 -7.97 -6.64 52.72
CA GLY A 209 -9.25 -6.79 53.40
C GLY A 209 -10.34 -7.14 52.42
N ASP A 210 -10.89 -8.32 52.58
CA ASP A 210 -12.07 -8.87 51.97
C ASP A 210 -13.31 -7.99 52.17
N GLY A 211 -14.10 -7.74 51.15
CA GLY A 211 -15.35 -7.02 51.24
C GLY A 211 -16.01 -6.79 49.89
N GLY A 212 -16.68 -7.84 49.39
CA GLY A 212 -17.49 -7.75 48.18
C GLY A 212 -18.54 -6.67 48.23
N GLN A 213 -18.51 -5.79 47.23
CA GLN A 213 -19.64 -4.91 46.86
C GLN A 213 -20.10 -5.22 45.43
N PRO A 214 -21.35 -5.07 45.11
CA PRO A 214 -21.87 -5.44 43.80
C PRO A 214 -21.27 -4.54 42.73
N VAL A 215 -20.84 -5.21 41.64
CA VAL A 215 -20.34 -4.56 40.44
C VAL A 215 -21.47 -3.65 39.90
N GLY A 216 -21.28 -2.35 40.05
CA GLY A 216 -22.04 -1.36 39.29
C GLY A 216 -21.76 -1.47 37.80
N PRO A 217 -22.64 -0.94 36.96
CA PRO A 217 -22.40 -0.96 35.53
C PRO A 217 -21.03 -0.36 35.21
N ALA A 218 -20.30 -1.02 34.29
CA ALA A 218 -18.99 -0.60 33.86
C ALA A 218 -19.03 0.90 33.48
N GLN A 219 -18.13 1.68 34.06
CA GLN A 219 -18.00 3.08 33.65
C GLN A 219 -17.53 3.11 32.20
N PRO A 220 -18.15 3.94 31.35
CA PRO A 220 -17.65 4.17 30.00
C PRO A 220 -16.25 4.78 30.07
N GLY A 221 -15.35 4.24 29.26
CA GLY A 221 -14.10 4.91 28.89
C GLY A 221 -12.94 4.81 29.85
N SER A 222 -12.45 3.63 30.15
CA SER A 222 -11.02 3.47 30.39
C SER A 222 -10.43 2.74 29.20
N SER A 223 -10.21 3.45 28.13
CA SER A 223 -9.39 2.94 27.02
C SER A 223 -8.05 2.52 27.59
N GLN A 224 -7.68 1.26 27.42
CA GLN A 224 -6.31 0.79 27.69
C GLN A 224 -5.38 1.09 26.52
N TYR A 225 -5.91 1.75 25.48
CA TYR A 225 -5.14 2.13 24.31
C TYR A 225 -4.22 3.31 24.65
N VAL A 226 -2.94 3.07 24.57
CA VAL A 226 -1.92 4.13 24.61
C VAL A 226 -1.36 4.23 23.19
N PRO A 227 -1.49 5.39 22.51
CA PRO A 227 -0.85 5.56 21.21
C PRO A 227 0.64 5.28 21.33
N GLU A 228 1.16 4.37 20.50
CA GLU A 228 2.60 4.25 20.33
C GLU A 228 3.09 5.51 19.63
N GLU A 229 3.81 6.36 20.30
CA GLU A 229 4.54 7.54 19.86
C GLU A 229 3.94 8.45 18.77
N THR A 230 3.94 9.74 19.07
CA THR A 230 3.82 10.82 18.07
C THR A 230 5.11 10.85 17.26
N ILE A 231 5.05 10.54 15.97
CA ILE A 231 6.22 10.50 15.09
C ILE A 231 6.19 11.71 14.16
N THR A 232 7.25 12.52 14.22
CA THR A 232 7.47 13.57 13.22
C THR A 232 8.25 12.97 12.05
N VAL A 233 7.60 12.89 10.88
CA VAL A 233 8.22 12.34 9.67
C VAL A 233 8.71 13.51 8.80
N THR A 234 9.98 13.47 8.39
CA THR A 234 10.57 14.50 7.53
C THR A 234 10.81 13.92 6.14
N TYR A 235 10.13 14.45 5.13
CA TYR A 235 10.30 14.04 3.73
C TYR A 235 11.04 15.10 2.92
N PRO A 236 11.82 14.69 1.90
CA PRO A 236 12.20 15.61 0.84
C PRO A 236 10.93 16.05 0.09
N SER A 237 10.58 17.33 0.18
CA SER A 237 9.40 17.87 -0.47
C SER A 237 9.62 17.94 -1.98
N THR A 238 8.92 17.14 -2.74
CA THR A 238 8.66 17.43 -4.14
C THR A 238 7.50 18.42 -4.19
N SER A 239 7.78 19.67 -4.49
CA SER A 239 6.74 20.67 -4.64
C SER A 239 6.17 20.65 -6.06
N TYR A 240 4.96 20.13 -6.20
CA TYR A 240 4.14 20.49 -7.35
C TYR A 240 3.47 21.84 -7.07
N PRO A 241 3.29 22.72 -8.10
CA PRO A 241 2.51 23.92 -7.87
C PRO A 241 1.11 23.53 -7.40
N SER A 242 0.73 24.01 -6.21
CA SER A 242 -0.63 23.91 -5.73
C SER A 242 -1.56 24.64 -6.70
N ALA A 243 -2.68 24.02 -7.05
CA ALA A 243 -3.73 24.74 -7.73
C ALA A 243 -4.26 25.86 -6.79
N PRO A 244 -4.70 27.00 -7.32
CA PRO A 244 -5.33 28.04 -6.51
C PRO A 244 -6.56 27.43 -5.83
N GLY A 245 -6.66 27.61 -4.53
CA GLY A 245 -7.77 27.14 -3.72
C GLY A 245 -9.12 27.62 -4.23
N GLY A 246 -10.13 26.83 -3.95
CA GLY A 246 -11.49 26.85 -4.41
C GLY A 246 -12.07 28.17 -4.84
N THR A 247 -12.45 28.22 -6.07
CA THR A 247 -13.24 29.33 -6.62
C THR A 247 -14.43 28.75 -7.37
N SER A 248 -15.51 29.40 -7.32
CA SER A 248 -16.81 29.32 -7.97
C SER A 248 -17.06 28.35 -9.15
N GLY A 249 -16.25 27.34 -9.39
CA GLY A 249 -16.44 26.28 -10.37
C GLY A 249 -16.96 24.98 -9.75
N PHE A 250 -17.09 23.96 -10.59
CA PHE A 250 -17.35 22.59 -10.18
C PHE A 250 -16.31 21.70 -10.86
N PHE A 251 -16.23 20.43 -10.50
CA PHE A 251 -15.28 19.50 -11.09
C PHE A 251 -15.57 19.25 -12.57
N THR A 252 -14.53 18.93 -13.34
CA THR A 252 -14.60 18.57 -14.76
C THR A 252 -14.08 17.16 -14.97
N THR A 253 -14.63 16.47 -15.98
CA THR A 253 -14.15 15.12 -16.33
C THR A 253 -12.66 15.15 -16.73
N ALA A 254 -11.90 14.16 -16.27
CA ALA A 254 -10.45 14.02 -16.46
C ALA A 254 -9.63 15.17 -15.85
N GLN A 255 -10.15 15.86 -14.86
CA GLN A 255 -9.43 16.91 -14.15
C GLN A 255 -8.16 16.36 -13.51
N ASN A 256 -7.07 17.10 -13.57
CA ASN A 256 -5.86 16.78 -12.85
C ASN A 256 -6.02 17.00 -11.34
N ALA A 257 -5.52 16.07 -10.55
CA ALA A 257 -5.35 16.28 -9.12
C ALA A 257 -4.26 17.34 -8.84
N ASP A 258 -4.43 18.06 -7.73
CA ASP A 258 -3.53 19.14 -7.33
C ASP A 258 -2.35 18.61 -6.49
N ILE A 259 -2.68 17.74 -5.53
CA ILE A 259 -1.77 17.24 -4.51
C ILE A 259 -1.93 15.73 -4.40
N THR A 260 -0.83 15.03 -4.15
CA THR A 260 -0.82 13.66 -3.69
C THR A 260 -0.12 13.57 -2.34
N LEU A 261 -0.78 13.00 -1.36
CA LEU A 261 -0.20 12.66 -0.07
C LEU A 261 0.16 11.18 -0.09
N SER A 262 1.43 10.92 -0.20
CA SER A 262 2.01 9.57 -0.27
C SER A 262 3.52 9.69 -0.07
N ALA A 263 4.18 8.56 0.18
CA ALA A 263 5.64 8.48 0.18
C ALA A 263 6.27 8.88 -1.15
N VAL A 264 5.49 8.82 -2.22
CA VAL A 264 5.90 9.19 -3.57
C VAL A 264 5.01 10.30 -4.11
N GLY A 265 5.58 11.17 -4.94
CA GLY A 265 4.82 12.20 -5.62
C GLY A 265 4.11 11.68 -6.88
N PHE A 266 3.44 12.56 -7.59
CA PHE A 266 3.02 12.27 -8.97
C PHE A 266 4.27 12.11 -9.83
N ASN A 267 4.52 10.89 -10.30
CA ASN A 267 5.71 10.55 -11.08
C ASN A 267 7.05 10.92 -10.40
N ASP A 268 7.13 10.71 -9.10
CA ASP A 268 8.37 10.90 -8.35
C ASP A 268 8.47 9.87 -7.21
N THR A 269 9.46 8.99 -7.28
CA THR A 269 9.71 7.97 -6.28
C THR A 269 10.46 8.49 -5.05
N GLY A 270 11.04 9.68 -5.13
CA GLY A 270 11.97 10.19 -4.11
C GLY A 270 13.38 9.59 -4.21
N GLY A 271 13.68 8.73 -5.19
CA GLY A 271 15.05 8.26 -5.47
C GLY A 271 15.25 6.74 -5.55
N PRO A 272 16.50 6.30 -5.66
CA PRO A 272 16.83 4.88 -5.91
C PRO A 272 16.60 3.95 -4.71
N LEU A 273 16.62 4.48 -3.48
CA LEU A 273 16.40 3.72 -2.23
C LEU A 273 15.02 4.01 -1.60
N ARG A 274 14.10 4.63 -2.34
CA ARG A 274 12.71 4.80 -1.94
C ARG A 274 11.86 3.76 -2.64
N PHE A 275 11.46 2.73 -1.91
CA PHE A 275 10.66 1.64 -2.44
C PHE A 275 9.17 1.85 -2.16
N ASN A 276 8.33 1.30 -3.02
CA ASN A 276 6.89 1.27 -2.80
C ASN A 276 6.38 -0.16 -3.07
N ARG A 277 6.22 -0.93 -2.00
CA ARG A 277 5.83 -2.35 -2.04
C ARG A 277 6.77 -3.20 -2.91
N PRO A 278 8.06 -3.28 -2.59
CA PRO A 278 8.96 -4.18 -3.29
C PRO A 278 8.50 -5.63 -3.12
N SER A 279 8.56 -6.42 -4.20
CA SER A 279 8.10 -7.80 -4.18
C SER A 279 9.15 -8.76 -4.76
N GLY A 280 9.08 -9.08 -6.05
CA GLY A 280 9.92 -10.12 -6.64
C GLY A 280 11.42 -9.89 -6.45
N LEU A 281 12.11 -10.91 -5.94
CA LEU A 281 13.57 -10.97 -5.86
C LEU A 281 14.10 -12.12 -6.70
N THR A 282 15.19 -11.89 -7.39
CA THR A 282 15.96 -12.94 -8.07
C THR A 282 17.43 -12.58 -8.12
N SER A 283 18.31 -13.59 -8.22
CA SER A 283 19.74 -13.40 -8.35
C SER A 283 20.33 -14.48 -9.25
N ASP A 284 21.43 -14.14 -9.91
CA ASP A 284 22.29 -15.08 -10.64
C ASP A 284 23.57 -15.42 -9.84
N GLY A 285 23.61 -15.12 -8.56
CA GLY A 285 24.77 -15.26 -7.69
C GLY A 285 25.76 -14.09 -7.78
N THR A 286 25.61 -13.20 -8.77
CA THR A 286 26.47 -12.03 -9.00
C THR A 286 25.71 -10.73 -8.87
N ARG A 287 24.47 -10.69 -9.35
CA ARG A 287 23.57 -9.54 -9.35
C ARG A 287 22.36 -9.80 -8.46
N LEU A 288 21.75 -8.73 -7.98
CA LEU A 288 20.44 -8.79 -7.35
C LEU A 288 19.44 -7.98 -8.19
N VAL A 289 18.28 -8.54 -8.43
CA VAL A 289 17.15 -7.89 -9.13
C VAL A 289 15.96 -7.85 -8.19
N MET A 290 15.31 -6.70 -8.08
CA MET A 290 14.12 -6.49 -7.23
C MET A 290 13.04 -5.74 -8.01
N THR A 291 11.82 -6.23 -7.99
CA THR A 291 10.66 -5.47 -8.48
C THR A 291 10.19 -4.48 -7.42
N ASP A 292 10.03 -3.23 -7.80
CA ASP A 292 9.49 -2.14 -6.97
C ASP A 292 8.12 -1.77 -7.52
N VAL A 293 7.11 -2.55 -7.07
CA VAL A 293 5.83 -2.77 -7.75
C VAL A 293 5.07 -1.50 -8.04
N PHE A 294 4.82 -0.67 -7.01
CA PHE A 294 4.00 0.54 -7.17
C PHE A 294 4.79 1.75 -7.66
N ASN A 295 6.09 1.59 -7.82
CA ASN A 295 6.94 2.51 -8.58
C ASN A 295 7.09 2.07 -10.04
N ASN A 296 6.38 1.03 -10.48
CA ASN A 296 6.37 0.56 -11.87
C ASN A 296 7.76 0.35 -12.45
N ARG A 297 8.67 -0.24 -11.65
CA ARG A 297 10.09 -0.39 -12.02
C ARG A 297 10.70 -1.69 -11.48
N VAL A 298 11.81 -2.06 -12.08
CA VAL A 298 12.71 -3.12 -11.61
C VAL A 298 14.06 -2.50 -11.32
N LEU A 299 14.60 -2.76 -10.14
CA LEU A 299 15.88 -2.27 -9.67
C LEU A 299 16.92 -3.39 -9.76
N ILE A 300 18.11 -3.07 -10.25
CA ILE A 300 19.19 -4.04 -10.46
C ILE A 300 20.47 -3.54 -9.77
N TRP A 301 21.02 -4.36 -8.91
CA TRP A 301 22.37 -4.21 -8.36
C TRP A 301 23.31 -5.15 -9.10
N ASN A 302 24.35 -4.64 -9.74
CA ASN A 302 25.41 -5.43 -10.38
C ASN A 302 26.26 -6.19 -9.36
N THR A 303 26.23 -5.74 -8.11
CA THR A 303 26.76 -6.45 -6.94
C THR A 303 25.72 -6.36 -5.84
N PRO A 304 25.21 -7.48 -5.32
CA PRO A 304 24.21 -7.49 -4.28
C PRO A 304 24.58 -6.59 -3.10
N PRO A 305 23.62 -5.85 -2.50
CA PRO A 305 23.92 -4.92 -1.45
C PRO A 305 24.62 -5.53 -0.24
N THR A 306 25.66 -4.86 0.24
CA THR A 306 26.42 -5.25 1.44
C THR A 306 26.31 -4.23 2.58
N HIS A 307 25.55 -3.15 2.37
CA HIS A 307 25.27 -2.11 3.37
C HIS A 307 24.03 -1.30 2.99
N ALA A 308 23.42 -0.64 3.98
CA ALA A 308 22.12 0.03 3.89
C ALA A 308 22.00 1.12 2.80
N ASN A 309 23.08 1.81 2.47
CA ASN A 309 23.06 2.94 1.53
C ASN A 309 23.50 2.57 0.11
N GLN A 310 23.62 1.29 -0.22
CA GLN A 310 24.04 0.87 -1.55
C GLN A 310 22.88 0.98 -2.52
N ALA A 311 22.92 2.00 -3.38
CA ALA A 311 21.93 2.22 -4.41
C ALA A 311 22.03 1.14 -5.52
N PRO A 312 20.91 0.84 -6.22
CA PRO A 312 20.94 0.02 -7.43
C PRO A 312 21.69 0.73 -8.57
N ASP A 313 22.27 -0.06 -9.47
CA ASP A 313 23.03 0.44 -10.61
C ASP A 313 22.15 0.75 -11.82
N LEU A 314 21.05 0.00 -12.00
CA LEU A 314 20.16 0.11 -13.16
C LEU A 314 18.69 0.11 -12.73
N VAL A 315 17.84 0.74 -13.56
CA VAL A 315 16.39 0.71 -13.44
C VAL A 315 15.74 0.35 -14.78
N LEU A 316 14.83 -0.62 -14.77
CA LEU A 316 13.97 -0.95 -15.91
C LEU A 316 12.54 -0.50 -15.65
N GLY A 317 11.77 -0.27 -16.70
CA GLY A 317 10.40 0.24 -16.61
C GLY A 317 10.31 1.76 -16.51
N GLN A 318 11.42 2.42 -16.15
CA GLN A 318 11.51 3.86 -15.96
C GLN A 318 12.80 4.40 -16.57
N PRO A 319 12.80 5.65 -17.09
CA PRO A 319 14.01 6.26 -17.67
C PRO A 319 15.11 6.57 -16.63
N ASN A 320 14.74 6.69 -15.37
CA ASN A 320 15.64 7.00 -14.26
C ASN A 320 15.04 6.52 -12.92
N PHE A 321 15.78 6.70 -11.82
CA PHE A 321 15.39 6.24 -10.50
C PHE A 321 14.32 7.10 -9.80
N THR A 322 13.96 8.25 -10.36
CA THR A 322 13.01 9.17 -9.71
C THR A 322 11.63 9.15 -10.34
N THR A 323 11.46 8.53 -11.49
CA THR A 323 10.15 8.43 -12.16
C THR A 323 9.43 7.13 -11.83
N ASN A 324 8.09 7.13 -11.89
CA ASN A 324 7.25 5.96 -11.60
C ASN A 324 5.96 5.87 -12.44
N LEU A 325 5.87 6.56 -13.57
CA LEU A 325 4.70 6.48 -14.43
C LEU A 325 4.52 5.06 -14.99
N PRO A 326 3.32 4.47 -14.90
CA PRO A 326 3.02 3.22 -15.59
C PRO A 326 3.02 3.42 -17.10
N GLY A 327 3.15 2.34 -17.85
CA GLY A 327 3.02 2.39 -19.31
C GLY A 327 3.05 1.01 -19.96
N THR A 328 2.69 0.97 -21.25
CA THR A 328 2.54 -0.26 -22.03
C THR A 328 3.66 -0.51 -23.04
N GLY A 329 4.62 0.42 -23.18
CA GLY A 329 5.80 0.26 -24.02
C GLY A 329 6.69 -0.89 -23.56
N ARG A 330 7.57 -1.42 -24.44
CA ARG A 330 8.50 -2.49 -24.08
C ARG A 330 9.54 -2.07 -23.05
N HIS A 331 9.74 -0.77 -22.87
CA HIS A 331 10.63 -0.14 -21.90
C HIS A 331 9.88 0.40 -20.66
N GLN A 332 8.57 0.16 -20.58
CA GLN A 332 7.68 0.60 -19.48
C GLN A 332 7.00 -0.60 -18.85
N MET A 333 6.50 -0.41 -17.66
CA MET A 333 5.79 -1.45 -16.89
C MET A 333 4.60 -0.84 -16.16
N ASN A 334 3.67 -1.71 -15.80
CA ASN A 334 2.58 -1.41 -14.89
C ASN A 334 2.45 -2.56 -13.89
N TRP A 335 2.93 -2.34 -12.67
CA TRP A 335 2.92 -3.34 -11.61
C TRP A 335 3.80 -4.58 -11.87
N PRO A 336 5.10 -4.44 -12.02
CA PRO A 336 5.97 -5.60 -12.13
C PRO A 336 6.02 -6.37 -10.80
N MET A 337 5.38 -7.55 -10.73
CA MET A 337 5.25 -8.30 -9.48
C MET A 337 6.42 -9.23 -9.20
N SER A 338 7.00 -9.84 -10.23
CA SER A 338 8.05 -10.82 -10.07
C SER A 338 9.07 -10.74 -11.19
N ALA A 339 10.28 -11.15 -10.87
CA ALA A 339 11.36 -11.29 -11.84
C ALA A 339 12.07 -12.63 -11.66
N SER A 340 12.69 -13.13 -12.73
CA SER A 340 13.54 -14.33 -12.71
C SER A 340 14.67 -14.20 -13.72
N THR A 341 15.88 -14.66 -13.36
CA THR A 341 17.05 -14.62 -14.23
C THR A 341 17.84 -15.92 -14.18
N ASP A 342 18.44 -16.29 -15.31
CA ASP A 342 19.45 -17.36 -15.45
C ASP A 342 20.89 -16.80 -15.54
N GLY A 343 21.05 -15.49 -15.28
CA GLY A 343 22.32 -14.77 -15.42
C GLY A 343 22.62 -14.26 -16.83
N THR A 344 21.95 -14.79 -17.85
CA THR A 344 22.04 -14.35 -19.25
C THR A 344 20.80 -13.55 -19.64
N ARG A 345 19.63 -13.99 -19.18
CA ARG A 345 18.32 -13.43 -19.50
C ARG A 345 17.67 -12.85 -18.26
N LEU A 346 16.73 -11.96 -18.48
CA LEU A 346 15.84 -11.46 -17.44
C LEU A 346 14.39 -11.61 -17.92
N VAL A 347 13.53 -12.08 -17.04
CA VAL A 347 12.08 -12.20 -17.27
C VAL A 347 11.35 -11.45 -16.17
N VAL A 348 10.37 -10.64 -16.52
CA VAL A 348 9.57 -9.83 -15.58
C VAL A 348 8.09 -10.00 -15.88
N THR A 349 7.28 -10.22 -14.85
CA THR A 349 5.82 -10.15 -14.96
C THR A 349 5.37 -8.69 -14.94
N ASP A 350 4.76 -8.24 -15.99
CA ASP A 350 4.16 -6.91 -16.11
C ASP A 350 2.64 -7.04 -15.92
N THR A 351 2.28 -7.16 -14.64
CA THR A 351 1.03 -7.76 -14.17
C THR A 351 -0.22 -7.02 -14.65
N ASN A 352 -0.30 -5.70 -14.49
CA ASN A 352 -1.47 -4.92 -14.93
C ASN A 352 -1.55 -4.74 -16.45
N ASN A 353 -0.49 -5.07 -17.17
CA ASN A 353 -0.48 -5.10 -18.63
C ASN A 353 -0.74 -6.50 -19.21
N ASP A 354 -1.09 -7.49 -18.38
CA ASP A 354 -1.38 -8.87 -18.80
C ASP A 354 -0.29 -9.47 -19.69
N ARG A 355 0.98 -9.27 -19.33
CA ARG A 355 2.11 -9.69 -20.17
C ARG A 355 3.36 -10.05 -19.37
N ILE A 356 4.27 -10.73 -20.05
CA ILE A 356 5.62 -11.04 -19.58
C ILE A 356 6.60 -10.30 -20.49
N LEU A 357 7.54 -9.60 -19.88
CA LEU A 357 8.65 -8.93 -20.57
C LEU A 357 9.90 -9.80 -20.45
N ILE A 358 10.60 -10.02 -21.56
CA ILE A 358 11.79 -10.86 -21.63
C ILE A 358 12.93 -10.09 -22.30
N TRP A 359 14.06 -10.02 -21.63
CA TRP A 359 15.35 -9.63 -22.19
C TRP A 359 16.17 -10.89 -22.46
N THR A 360 16.55 -11.11 -23.69
CA THR A 360 17.31 -12.29 -24.13
C THR A 360 18.80 -12.20 -23.80
N GLU A 361 19.30 -10.98 -23.60
CA GLU A 361 20.57 -10.65 -22.97
C GLU A 361 20.29 -9.83 -21.72
N PHE A 362 21.09 -9.98 -20.67
CA PHE A 362 20.84 -9.27 -19.41
C PHE A 362 20.97 -7.75 -19.62
N PRO A 363 20.00 -6.93 -19.18
CA PRO A 363 19.98 -5.48 -19.41
C PRO A 363 21.24 -4.78 -18.90
N THR A 364 21.72 -3.80 -19.64
CA THR A 364 22.94 -3.03 -19.33
C THR A 364 22.71 -1.52 -19.22
N SER A 365 21.50 -1.07 -19.54
CA SER A 365 21.12 0.35 -19.51
C SER A 365 19.74 0.56 -18.87
N ASN A 366 19.51 1.78 -18.36
CA ASN A 366 18.19 2.14 -17.85
C ASN A 366 17.14 2.13 -18.96
N ALA A 367 15.92 1.73 -18.61
CA ALA A 367 14.79 1.66 -19.53
C ALA A 367 15.09 0.83 -20.81
N GLU A 368 15.99 -0.12 -20.73
CA GLU A 368 16.27 -1.01 -21.87
C GLU A 368 14.99 -1.76 -22.25
N PRO A 369 14.56 -1.70 -23.53
CA PRO A 369 13.32 -2.34 -23.95
C PRO A 369 13.43 -3.86 -23.95
N ALA A 370 12.37 -4.56 -23.58
CA ALA A 370 12.30 -6.02 -23.68
C ALA A 370 12.35 -6.49 -25.14
N ASP A 371 13.06 -7.59 -25.41
CA ASP A 371 13.18 -8.20 -26.72
C ASP A 371 11.91 -8.95 -27.12
N ILE A 372 11.34 -9.70 -26.15
CA ILE A 372 10.15 -10.53 -26.36
C ILE A 372 9.07 -10.15 -25.37
N VAL A 373 7.83 -10.11 -25.86
CA VAL A 373 6.64 -9.91 -25.05
C VAL A 373 5.72 -11.11 -25.20
N LEU A 374 5.48 -11.83 -24.12
CA LEU A 374 4.43 -12.83 -24.07
C LEU A 374 3.16 -12.19 -23.53
N SER A 375 2.15 -12.15 -24.35
CA SER A 375 0.83 -11.63 -23.98
C SER A 375 -0.22 -12.38 -24.78
N GLY A 376 -1.46 -12.41 -24.31
CA GLY A 376 -2.53 -13.05 -25.04
C GLY A 376 -3.70 -13.40 -24.13
N GLY A 377 -4.84 -13.57 -24.76
CA GLY A 377 -6.09 -13.85 -24.08
C GLY A 377 -6.83 -12.58 -23.66
N THR A 378 -8.15 -12.66 -23.78
CA THR A 378 -9.06 -11.56 -23.40
C THR A 378 -10.11 -12.01 -22.41
N ASN A 379 -9.95 -13.22 -21.86
CA ASN A 379 -10.89 -13.82 -20.93
C ASN A 379 -10.15 -14.57 -19.81
N ALA A 380 -10.81 -14.84 -18.71
CA ALA A 380 -10.26 -15.52 -17.56
C ALA A 380 -10.14 -17.06 -17.71
N ASN A 381 -10.43 -17.65 -18.90
CA ASN A 381 -10.38 -19.10 -19.06
C ASN A 381 -8.96 -19.61 -19.24
N PRO A 382 -8.56 -20.69 -18.55
CA PRO A 382 -7.24 -21.27 -18.71
C PRO A 382 -6.95 -21.69 -20.15
N SER A 383 -5.84 -21.25 -20.73
CA SER A 383 -5.33 -21.75 -22.01
C SER A 383 -3.84 -21.47 -22.14
N LYS A 384 -3.15 -22.19 -23.05
CA LYS A 384 -1.71 -22.06 -23.28
C LYS A 384 -1.28 -20.68 -23.81
N SER A 385 -2.21 -19.86 -24.25
CA SER A 385 -1.96 -18.53 -24.79
C SER A 385 -2.61 -17.42 -23.94
N ASN A 386 -3.15 -17.76 -22.77
CA ASN A 386 -3.88 -16.83 -21.96
C ASN A 386 -3.05 -16.39 -20.74
N ILE A 387 -2.40 -15.26 -20.85
CA ILE A 387 -1.66 -14.64 -19.76
C ILE A 387 -2.51 -13.50 -19.21
N ARG A 388 -3.04 -13.71 -18.00
CA ARG A 388 -3.93 -12.77 -17.34
C ARG A 388 -3.46 -12.50 -15.93
N TRP A 389 -3.15 -11.24 -15.66
CA TRP A 389 -2.68 -10.77 -14.39
C TRP A 389 -1.53 -11.66 -13.86
N PRO A 390 -0.45 -11.85 -14.63
CA PRO A 390 0.64 -12.75 -14.27
C PRO A 390 1.35 -12.23 -13.02
N TRP A 391 1.49 -13.11 -12.02
CA TRP A 391 2.11 -12.71 -10.77
C TRP A 391 3.51 -13.29 -10.58
N GLY A 392 3.64 -14.62 -10.59
CA GLY A 392 4.91 -15.31 -10.39
C GLY A 392 5.56 -15.75 -11.69
N VAL A 393 6.89 -15.72 -11.74
CA VAL A 393 7.69 -16.23 -12.86
C VAL A 393 8.94 -16.92 -12.35
N TRP A 394 9.35 -17.97 -13.08
CA TRP A 394 10.60 -18.69 -12.86
C TRP A 394 11.20 -19.14 -14.18
N THR A 395 12.54 -19.09 -14.30
CA THR A 395 13.28 -19.66 -15.43
C THR A 395 14.65 -20.20 -15.01
N ASP A 396 15.10 -21.27 -15.67
CA ASP A 396 16.46 -21.79 -15.64
C ASP A 396 17.24 -21.50 -16.94
N GLY A 397 16.69 -20.63 -17.79
CA GLY A 397 17.23 -20.33 -19.12
C GLY A 397 16.84 -21.31 -20.21
N ASN A 398 16.38 -22.51 -19.86
CA ASN A 398 15.82 -23.48 -20.80
C ASN A 398 14.30 -23.52 -20.74
N LYS A 399 13.75 -23.50 -19.53
CA LYS A 399 12.32 -23.53 -19.27
C LYS A 399 11.87 -22.17 -18.76
N LEU A 400 10.59 -21.89 -18.91
CA LEU A 400 9.91 -20.75 -18.30
C LEU A 400 8.60 -21.24 -17.67
N ALA A 401 8.31 -20.82 -16.46
CA ALA A 401 7.03 -21.04 -15.80
C ALA A 401 6.42 -19.73 -15.35
N VAL A 402 5.11 -19.54 -15.56
CA VAL A 402 4.37 -18.30 -15.27
C VAL A 402 3.08 -18.64 -14.55
N ALA A 403 2.81 -17.98 -13.43
CA ALA A 403 1.53 -18.00 -12.74
C ALA A 403 0.60 -16.97 -13.38
N SER A 404 -0.39 -17.43 -14.14
CA SER A 404 -1.44 -16.61 -14.74
C SER A 404 -2.64 -16.56 -13.79
N THR A 405 -2.64 -15.56 -12.92
CA THR A 405 -3.48 -15.51 -11.71
C THR A 405 -4.97 -15.45 -12.04
N GLU A 406 -5.39 -14.53 -12.91
CA GLU A 406 -6.81 -14.36 -13.25
C GLU A 406 -7.35 -15.52 -14.08
N SER A 407 -6.48 -16.25 -14.81
CA SER A 407 -6.87 -17.45 -15.54
C SER A 407 -6.73 -18.75 -14.74
N ALA A 408 -6.47 -18.67 -13.43
CA ALA A 408 -6.36 -19.81 -12.52
C ALA A 408 -5.47 -20.93 -13.07
N SER A 409 -4.27 -20.59 -13.56
CA SER A 409 -3.39 -21.52 -14.24
C SER A 409 -1.90 -21.20 -14.12
N VAL A 410 -1.08 -22.22 -14.29
CA VAL A 410 0.35 -22.09 -14.50
C VAL A 410 0.68 -22.51 -15.92
N LEU A 411 1.43 -21.66 -16.61
CA LEU A 411 1.88 -21.85 -17.98
C LEU A 411 3.37 -22.22 -17.99
N ILE A 412 3.74 -23.28 -18.72
CA ILE A 412 5.12 -23.73 -18.79
C ILE A 412 5.56 -23.84 -20.26
N TRP A 413 6.71 -23.24 -20.57
CA TRP A 413 7.44 -23.43 -21.81
C TRP A 413 8.62 -24.38 -21.53
N ASN A 414 8.64 -25.54 -22.22
CA ASN A 414 9.70 -26.53 -22.10
C ASN A 414 11.00 -26.11 -22.81
N SER A 415 10.88 -25.12 -23.69
CA SER A 415 12.00 -24.43 -24.32
C SER A 415 11.76 -22.93 -24.20
N PHE A 416 12.80 -22.19 -23.86
CA PHE A 416 12.71 -20.76 -23.63
C PHE A 416 12.09 -20.05 -24.85
N PRO A 417 11.10 -19.14 -24.64
CA PRO A 417 10.41 -18.43 -25.72
C PRO A 417 11.36 -17.64 -26.63
N THR A 418 11.06 -17.63 -27.93
CA THR A 418 11.90 -16.99 -28.96
C THR A 418 11.19 -15.94 -29.81
N TYR A 419 9.90 -15.74 -29.61
CA TYR A 419 9.09 -14.74 -30.33
C TYR A 419 7.90 -14.28 -29.49
N ASP A 420 7.37 -13.11 -29.84
CA ASP A 420 6.22 -12.49 -29.18
C ASP A 420 4.97 -13.38 -29.20
N GLY A 421 4.28 -13.46 -28.08
CA GLY A 421 3.03 -14.22 -27.98
C GLY A 421 3.18 -15.73 -28.16
N GLN A 422 4.40 -16.28 -28.04
CA GLN A 422 4.61 -17.73 -28.14
C GLN A 422 3.76 -18.46 -27.08
N PRO A 423 2.86 -19.38 -27.46
CA PRO A 423 2.05 -20.12 -26.50
C PRO A 423 2.90 -21.07 -25.68
N ALA A 424 2.45 -21.37 -24.44
CA ALA A 424 3.05 -22.35 -23.58
C ALA A 424 2.95 -23.78 -24.12
N ASP A 425 3.84 -24.64 -23.72
CA ASP A 425 3.82 -26.08 -24.06
C ASP A 425 2.90 -26.86 -23.11
N VAL A 426 2.87 -26.46 -21.83
CA VAL A 426 2.12 -27.12 -20.76
C VAL A 426 1.21 -26.14 -20.05
N LEU A 427 0.00 -26.57 -19.73
CA LEU A 427 -0.99 -25.86 -18.94
C LEU A 427 -1.32 -26.67 -17.68
N LEU A 428 -1.16 -26.07 -16.52
CA LEU A 428 -1.56 -26.65 -15.24
C LEU A 428 -2.72 -25.85 -14.64
N THR A 429 -3.79 -26.52 -14.29
CA THR A 429 -4.91 -25.99 -13.49
C THR A 429 -5.01 -26.65 -12.12
N GLY A 430 -3.98 -27.47 -11.76
CA GLY A 430 -4.02 -28.29 -10.55
C GLY A 430 -5.23 -29.23 -10.49
N LEU A 431 -5.64 -29.76 -11.64
CA LEU A 431 -6.89 -30.52 -11.81
C LEU A 431 -8.17 -29.72 -11.48
N GLY A 432 -8.12 -28.40 -11.61
CA GLY A 432 -9.19 -27.48 -11.23
C GLY A 432 -9.10 -26.96 -9.79
N HIS A 433 -8.02 -27.26 -9.08
CA HIS A 433 -7.81 -26.81 -7.69
C HIS A 433 -7.01 -25.51 -7.59
N ILE A 434 -6.27 -25.11 -8.63
CA ILE A 434 -5.63 -23.80 -8.69
C ILE A 434 -6.71 -22.71 -8.80
N GLY A 435 -6.67 -21.73 -7.92
CA GLY A 435 -7.62 -20.62 -7.89
C GLY A 435 -7.00 -19.31 -8.34
N THR A 436 -6.09 -18.75 -7.58
CA THR A 436 -5.35 -17.54 -7.92
C THR A 436 -3.86 -17.74 -7.63
N PRO A 437 -3.13 -18.43 -8.54
CA PRO A 437 -1.73 -18.72 -8.34
C PRO A 437 -0.93 -17.43 -8.32
N ARG A 438 -0.07 -17.29 -7.30
CA ARG A 438 0.68 -16.06 -7.02
C ARG A 438 2.16 -16.22 -7.28
N GLN A 439 2.78 -17.28 -6.77
CA GLN A 439 4.24 -17.39 -6.70
C GLN A 439 4.72 -18.68 -7.31
N ILE A 440 5.91 -18.66 -7.89
CA ILE A 440 6.60 -19.83 -8.43
C ILE A 440 8.00 -19.93 -7.85
N THR A 441 8.36 -21.12 -7.38
CA THR A 441 9.71 -21.49 -6.94
C THR A 441 10.08 -22.82 -7.57
N SER A 442 11.30 -22.96 -8.06
CA SER A 442 11.79 -24.20 -8.67
C SER A 442 13.31 -24.29 -8.64
N ASP A 443 13.82 -25.52 -8.56
CA ASP A 443 15.23 -25.87 -8.77
C ASP A 443 15.49 -26.46 -10.19
N GLY A 444 14.50 -26.36 -11.08
CA GLY A 444 14.51 -26.96 -12.40
C GLY A 444 14.10 -28.44 -12.40
N ASN A 445 14.10 -29.12 -11.27
CA ASN A 445 13.67 -30.53 -11.11
C ASN A 445 12.31 -30.65 -10.44
N SER A 446 11.94 -29.71 -9.62
CA SER A 446 10.66 -29.61 -8.90
C SER A 446 9.96 -28.30 -9.21
N LEU A 447 8.67 -28.22 -8.90
CA LEU A 447 7.89 -26.98 -9.04
C LEU A 447 7.07 -26.76 -7.77
N ILE A 448 7.07 -25.54 -7.25
CA ILE A 448 6.28 -25.09 -6.11
C ILE A 448 5.47 -23.88 -6.55
N VAL A 449 4.17 -23.88 -6.24
CA VAL A 449 3.25 -22.81 -6.64
C VAL A 449 2.43 -22.37 -5.42
N GLY A 450 2.65 -21.16 -4.98
CA GLY A 450 1.81 -20.49 -3.97
C GLY A 450 0.50 -20.02 -4.58
N ASP A 451 -0.62 -20.31 -3.93
CA ASP A 451 -1.97 -19.97 -4.40
C ASP A 451 -2.80 -19.34 -3.28
N HIS A 452 -3.47 -18.22 -3.60
CA HIS A 452 -4.23 -17.44 -2.61
C HIS A 452 -5.66 -17.98 -2.38
N ASN A 453 -6.24 -18.66 -3.37
CA ASN A 453 -7.63 -19.17 -3.32
C ASN A 453 -7.74 -20.58 -3.88
N ALA A 454 -6.85 -21.48 -3.48
CA ALA A 454 -6.89 -22.89 -3.91
C ALA A 454 -8.13 -23.61 -3.39
N THR A 455 -8.57 -24.60 -4.12
CA THR A 455 -9.68 -25.49 -3.72
C THR A 455 -9.24 -26.94 -3.47
N ALA A 456 -7.96 -27.15 -3.20
CA ALA A 456 -7.36 -28.48 -3.01
C ALA A 456 -7.97 -29.28 -1.83
N ASN A 457 -8.43 -28.58 -0.79
CA ASN A 457 -9.10 -29.18 0.37
C ASN A 457 -10.63 -29.08 0.32
N GLY A 458 -11.20 -28.58 -0.79
CA GLY A 458 -12.64 -28.48 -0.99
C GLY A 458 -13.21 -27.07 -0.76
N ASP A 459 -12.57 -26.24 0.04
CA ASP A 459 -12.93 -24.85 0.30
C ASP A 459 -11.91 -23.91 -0.35
N ASN A 460 -12.27 -22.65 -0.57
CA ASN A 460 -11.31 -21.62 -0.98
C ASN A 460 -10.31 -21.38 0.17
N GLU A 461 -9.09 -21.82 0.01
CA GLU A 461 -8.07 -21.77 1.03
C GLU A 461 -6.72 -21.40 0.42
N ALA A 462 -6.04 -20.44 1.02
CA ALA A 462 -4.69 -20.10 0.62
C ALA A 462 -3.71 -21.22 0.98
N GLY A 463 -2.73 -21.48 0.13
CA GLY A 463 -1.72 -22.51 0.37
C GLY A 463 -0.72 -22.64 -0.76
N THR A 464 0.03 -23.73 -0.73
CA THR A 464 1.13 -23.97 -1.66
C THR A 464 1.07 -25.39 -2.25
N PHE A 465 1.08 -25.49 -3.57
CA PHE A 465 1.14 -26.74 -4.32
C PHE A 465 2.59 -27.17 -4.55
N PHE A 466 2.86 -28.46 -4.47
CA PHE A 466 4.16 -29.06 -4.67
C PHE A 466 4.11 -30.16 -5.73
N TRP A 467 4.98 -30.04 -6.73
CA TRP A 467 5.37 -31.08 -7.67
C TRP A 467 6.83 -31.43 -7.40
N THR A 468 7.09 -32.64 -6.91
CA THR A 468 8.43 -33.16 -6.61
C THR A 468 9.21 -33.51 -7.88
N SER A 469 8.53 -33.52 -9.01
CA SER A 469 9.11 -33.60 -10.34
C SER A 469 8.53 -32.51 -11.23
N PHE A 470 9.36 -31.77 -11.93
CA PHE A 470 8.93 -30.64 -12.77
C PHE A 470 7.92 -31.11 -13.82
N PRO A 471 6.72 -30.50 -13.90
CA PRO A 471 5.66 -30.94 -14.80
C PRO A 471 6.03 -30.80 -16.27
N THR A 472 5.74 -31.84 -17.06
CA THR A 472 6.01 -31.90 -18.50
C THR A 472 4.76 -32.15 -19.35
N ALA A 473 3.61 -32.37 -18.72
CA ALA A 473 2.34 -32.66 -19.39
C ALA A 473 1.20 -31.80 -18.83
N ASP A 474 0.22 -31.52 -19.66
CA ASP A 474 -0.97 -30.77 -19.25
C ASP A 474 -1.63 -31.44 -18.03
N ASN A 475 -1.97 -30.59 -17.04
CA ASN A 475 -2.63 -30.99 -15.81
C ASN A 475 -1.96 -32.20 -15.10
N GLN A 476 -0.63 -32.32 -15.20
CA GLN A 476 0.11 -33.27 -14.38
C GLN A 476 -0.26 -33.06 -12.91
N PRO A 477 -0.72 -34.11 -12.19
CA PRO A 477 -1.11 -33.95 -10.80
C PRO A 477 0.01 -33.38 -9.93
N TYR A 478 -0.37 -32.53 -8.98
CA TYR A 478 0.54 -32.17 -7.88
C TYR A 478 0.66 -33.33 -6.89
N ASP A 479 1.78 -33.42 -6.19
CA ASP A 479 2.03 -34.49 -5.24
C ASP A 479 1.32 -34.24 -3.91
N TYR A 480 1.34 -32.98 -3.44
CA TYR A 480 0.64 -32.56 -2.21
C TYR A 480 0.42 -31.04 -2.17
N PHE A 481 -0.47 -30.61 -1.27
CA PHE A 481 -0.81 -29.22 -0.99
C PHE A 481 -0.61 -28.92 0.49
N VAL A 482 -0.03 -27.76 0.81
CA VAL A 482 0.27 -27.34 2.17
C VAL A 482 -0.43 -26.02 2.43
N VAL A 483 -1.30 -25.98 3.44
CA VAL A 483 -1.95 -24.75 3.92
C VAL A 483 -1.06 -24.05 4.93
N ASP A 484 -0.34 -24.83 5.71
CA ASP A 484 0.45 -24.31 6.81
C ASP A 484 1.62 -25.25 7.14
N PRO A 485 2.87 -24.80 6.91
CA PRO A 485 4.03 -25.62 7.21
C PRO A 485 4.22 -25.97 8.70
N LEU A 486 3.66 -25.17 9.62
CA LEU A 486 3.79 -25.37 11.07
C LEU A 486 2.56 -26.03 11.70
N GLY A 487 1.41 -26.04 11.01
CA GLY A 487 0.13 -26.44 11.56
C GLY A 487 -0.57 -25.32 12.34
N GLU A 488 -0.11 -24.08 12.15
CA GLU A 488 -0.66 -22.86 12.72
C GLU A 488 -1.25 -22.02 11.57
N LYS A 489 -2.31 -21.25 11.82
CA LYS A 489 -2.89 -20.40 10.75
C LYS A 489 -1.95 -19.26 10.41
N MET A 490 -1.43 -19.27 9.17
CA MET A 490 -0.63 -18.19 8.60
C MET A 490 -1.51 -17.19 7.88
N SER A 491 -1.04 -15.93 7.77
CA SER A 491 -1.74 -14.90 6.99
C SER A 491 -1.46 -15.01 5.50
N ALA A 492 -0.26 -15.47 5.12
CA ALA A 492 0.19 -15.59 3.75
C ALA A 492 0.80 -16.99 3.50
N PRO A 493 -0.02 -18.05 3.47
CA PRO A 493 0.46 -19.43 3.29
C PRO A 493 0.83 -19.79 1.82
N TRP A 494 0.69 -18.85 0.88
CA TRP A 494 1.17 -19.01 -0.49
C TRP A 494 2.66 -18.67 -0.56
N LEU A 495 3.47 -19.68 -0.29
CA LEU A 495 4.90 -19.52 -0.13
C LEU A 495 5.63 -19.35 -1.45
N ARG A 496 6.73 -18.62 -1.39
CA ARG A 496 7.72 -18.46 -2.44
C ARG A 496 9.11 -18.41 -1.84
N GLY A 497 10.13 -18.76 -2.62
CA GLY A 497 11.46 -18.81 -2.06
C GLY A 497 12.55 -19.15 -3.06
N ASP A 498 13.62 -19.66 -2.52
CA ASP A 498 14.83 -19.96 -3.25
C ASP A 498 15.48 -21.24 -2.73
N PHE A 499 16.20 -21.90 -3.61
CA PHE A 499 17.07 -23.03 -3.27
C PHE A 499 18.50 -22.56 -3.13
N THR A 500 19.11 -22.85 -2.00
CA THR A 500 20.51 -22.53 -1.75
C THR A 500 21.46 -23.50 -2.47
N ASP A 501 22.71 -23.10 -2.68
CA ASP A 501 23.75 -23.94 -3.31
C ASP A 501 24.03 -25.25 -2.54
N ASP A 502 23.79 -25.27 -1.23
CA ASP A 502 23.95 -26.45 -0.38
C ASP A 502 22.68 -27.32 -0.33
N GLY A 503 21.65 -26.97 -1.10
CA GLY A 503 20.41 -27.75 -1.30
C GLY A 503 19.31 -27.50 -0.27
N ARG A 504 19.43 -26.50 0.60
CA ARG A 504 18.33 -26.07 1.46
C ARG A 504 17.28 -25.35 0.63
N LEU A 505 16.02 -25.40 1.08
CA LEU A 505 14.93 -24.60 0.56
C LEU A 505 14.56 -23.54 1.60
N ILE A 506 14.56 -22.27 1.19
CA ILE A 506 14.12 -21.15 2.04
C ILE A 506 12.89 -20.55 1.39
N MET A 507 11.78 -20.49 2.11
CA MET A 507 10.50 -19.98 1.63
C MET A 507 9.95 -18.93 2.56
N MET A 508 9.15 -18.04 1.99
CA MET A 508 8.62 -16.85 2.62
C MET A 508 7.13 -16.69 2.36
N GLY A 509 6.43 -16.36 3.39
CA GLY A 509 5.11 -15.75 3.37
C GLY A 509 5.10 -14.61 4.40
N ASP A 510 4.31 -14.69 5.46
CA ASP A 510 4.44 -13.85 6.66
C ASP A 510 5.50 -14.39 7.65
N THR A 511 6.06 -15.53 7.34
CA THR A 511 7.08 -16.24 8.13
C THR A 511 8.12 -16.80 7.16
N LEU A 512 9.39 -16.68 7.50
CA LEU A 512 10.48 -17.28 6.72
C LEU A 512 10.74 -18.70 7.24
N HIS A 513 10.65 -19.68 6.36
CA HIS A 513 10.82 -21.08 6.66
C HIS A 513 12.04 -21.64 5.97
N ILE A 514 12.81 -22.48 6.65
CA ILE A 514 14.00 -23.15 6.14
C ILE A 514 13.83 -24.66 6.25
N TRP A 515 14.00 -25.37 5.15
CA TRP A 515 14.08 -26.83 5.07
C TRP A 515 15.49 -27.28 4.65
N ASN A 516 15.90 -28.47 5.09
CA ASN A 516 17.17 -29.09 4.67
C ASN A 516 17.14 -29.65 3.23
N GLY A 517 16.09 -29.36 2.48
CA GLY A 517 15.89 -29.79 1.11
C GLY A 517 14.43 -29.66 0.73
N MET A 518 14.09 -30.10 -0.49
CA MET A 518 12.70 -30.13 -0.96
C MET A 518 11.85 -31.03 -0.02
N PRO A 519 10.78 -30.51 0.62
CA PRO A 519 9.84 -31.34 1.35
C PRO A 519 9.30 -32.47 0.48
N GLN A 520 9.07 -33.64 1.04
CA GLN A 520 8.60 -34.81 0.30
C GLN A 520 7.12 -35.10 0.56
N SER A 521 6.54 -34.42 1.54
CA SER A 521 5.13 -34.56 1.93
C SER A 521 4.62 -33.30 2.66
N ALA A 522 3.32 -33.12 2.77
CA ALA A 522 2.68 -32.06 3.53
C ALA A 522 2.97 -32.10 5.04
N SER A 523 3.52 -33.21 5.55
CA SER A 523 3.91 -33.35 6.96
C SER A 523 5.36 -32.95 7.24
N ASP A 524 6.16 -32.69 6.23
CA ASP A 524 7.58 -32.34 6.40
C ASP A 524 7.69 -30.89 6.88
N ARG A 525 8.18 -30.72 8.09
CA ARG A 525 8.28 -29.43 8.76
C ARG A 525 9.58 -28.72 8.44
N PRO A 526 9.61 -27.38 8.40
CA PRO A 526 10.86 -26.63 8.33
C PRO A 526 11.72 -26.91 9.58
N VAL A 527 13.03 -26.87 9.40
CA VAL A 527 13.99 -27.01 10.50
C VAL A 527 14.12 -25.71 11.29
N LEU A 528 13.73 -24.59 10.70
CA LEU A 528 13.67 -23.28 11.33
C LEU A 528 12.56 -22.46 10.70
N SER A 529 11.85 -21.71 11.54
CA SER A 529 10.89 -20.68 11.12
C SER A 529 11.16 -19.39 11.88
N HIS A 530 11.20 -18.29 11.15
CA HIS A 530 11.44 -16.95 11.68
C HIS A 530 10.22 -16.08 11.37
N ASN A 531 9.54 -15.60 12.41
CA ASN A 531 8.26 -14.88 12.30
C ASN A 531 8.38 -13.37 12.02
N GLY A 532 9.56 -12.90 11.66
CA GLY A 532 9.78 -11.47 11.38
C GLY A 532 9.89 -10.58 12.61
N GLN A 533 10.16 -11.16 13.79
CA GLN A 533 10.32 -10.41 15.02
C GLN A 533 11.71 -10.61 15.62
N ASP A 534 12.25 -9.56 16.23
CA ASP A 534 13.47 -9.70 17.01
C ASP A 534 13.22 -10.34 18.39
N LYS A 535 14.32 -10.62 19.13
CA LYS A 535 14.28 -11.27 20.45
C LYS A 535 13.46 -10.53 21.48
N ALA A 536 13.32 -9.24 21.38
CA ALA A 536 12.59 -8.38 22.31
C ALA A 536 11.08 -8.36 22.01
N GLY A 537 10.65 -8.95 20.87
CA GLY A 537 9.28 -8.83 20.38
C GLY A 537 8.92 -7.38 20.00
N GLY A 538 9.93 -6.52 19.89
CA GLY A 538 9.77 -5.09 19.71
C GLY A 538 9.63 -4.66 18.26
N TYR A 539 10.26 -5.38 17.32
CA TYR A 539 10.25 -5.00 15.94
C TYR A 539 9.59 -6.06 15.06
N ASN A 540 8.62 -5.63 14.28
CA ASN A 540 7.98 -6.47 13.26
C ASN A 540 8.50 -6.03 11.89
N PHE A 541 9.19 -6.92 11.19
CA PHE A 541 9.74 -6.66 9.86
C PHE A 541 8.66 -6.55 8.76
N ARG A 542 7.39 -6.64 9.14
CA ARG A 542 6.22 -6.52 8.27
C ARG A 542 6.28 -7.45 7.06
N TRP A 543 6.61 -8.68 7.31
CA TRP A 543 6.50 -9.72 6.31
C TRP A 543 5.03 -10.04 6.01
N GLY A 544 4.74 -10.43 4.79
CA GLY A 544 3.37 -10.72 4.35
C GLY A 544 3.26 -10.91 2.84
N ASP A 545 2.16 -10.52 2.27
CA ASP A 545 1.74 -10.80 0.89
C ASP A 545 2.78 -10.48 -0.20
N TYR A 546 3.58 -9.43 0.00
CA TYR A 546 4.61 -8.99 -0.95
C TYR A 546 6.01 -9.50 -0.60
N SER A 547 6.16 -10.15 0.54
CA SER A 547 7.48 -10.62 0.98
C SER A 547 7.97 -11.78 0.12
N THR A 548 9.22 -11.69 -0.29
CA THR A 548 9.94 -12.74 -1.01
C THR A 548 11.35 -12.84 -0.47
N VAL A 549 11.99 -13.95 -0.74
CA VAL A 549 13.36 -14.22 -0.31
C VAL A 549 14.19 -14.70 -1.49
N VAL A 550 15.46 -14.29 -1.51
CA VAL A 550 16.51 -14.85 -2.38
C VAL A 550 17.79 -14.98 -1.58
N VAL A 551 18.59 -16.00 -1.90
CA VAL A 551 19.87 -16.27 -1.26
C VAL A 551 20.99 -16.04 -2.24
N VAL A 552 22.03 -15.28 -1.84
CA VAL A 552 23.22 -15.03 -2.66
C VAL A 552 24.46 -15.42 -1.83
N GLY A 553 25.02 -16.57 -2.12
CA GLY A 553 25.98 -17.21 -1.24
C GLY A 553 25.33 -17.57 0.10
N ASP A 554 25.85 -17.02 1.21
CA ASP A 554 25.26 -17.19 2.54
C ASP A 554 24.29 -16.07 2.92
N ARG A 555 24.23 -14.98 2.15
CA ARG A 555 23.43 -13.79 2.46
C ARG A 555 21.99 -13.95 2.00
N VAL A 556 21.06 -13.57 2.87
CA VAL A 556 19.62 -13.66 2.61
C VAL A 556 19.02 -12.26 2.47
N TYR A 557 18.34 -12.04 1.36
CA TYR A 557 17.61 -10.80 1.06
C TYR A 557 16.11 -11.08 1.12
N VAL A 558 15.37 -10.22 1.83
CA VAL A 558 13.93 -10.38 2.06
C VAL A 558 13.23 -9.05 1.79
N THR A 559 12.27 -9.01 0.89
CA THR A 559 11.38 -7.85 0.75
C THR A 559 10.33 -7.83 1.85
N SER A 560 9.83 -6.65 2.20
CA SER A 560 8.80 -6.52 3.21
C SER A 560 7.62 -5.64 2.75
N ASN A 561 6.45 -5.89 3.31
CA ASN A 561 5.28 -5.01 3.16
C ASN A 561 5.53 -3.61 3.73
N GLY A 562 6.58 -3.46 4.54
CA GLY A 562 7.07 -2.18 5.05
C GLY A 562 7.87 -1.35 4.05
N SER A 563 7.84 -1.70 2.76
CA SER A 563 8.58 -0.99 1.70
C SER A 563 10.09 -1.01 1.90
N THR A 564 10.63 -2.10 2.43
CA THR A 564 12.06 -2.29 2.69
C THR A 564 12.61 -3.56 2.06
N LEU A 565 13.93 -3.60 1.88
CA LEU A 565 14.72 -4.78 1.61
C LEU A 565 15.59 -5.08 2.84
N ILE A 566 15.26 -6.16 3.52
CA ILE A 566 15.90 -6.61 4.76
C ILE A 566 17.00 -7.61 4.40
N VAL A 567 18.15 -7.52 5.06
CA VAL A 567 19.33 -8.34 4.72
C VAL A 567 19.90 -9.01 5.96
N PHE A 568 20.10 -10.33 5.86
CA PHE A 568 20.88 -11.11 6.80
C PHE A 568 22.18 -11.50 6.12
N ASP A 569 23.33 -11.21 6.74
CA ASP A 569 24.65 -11.55 6.21
C ASP A 569 24.92 -13.06 6.20
N SER A 570 24.08 -13.83 6.88
CA SER A 570 24.10 -15.30 6.86
C SER A 570 22.69 -15.85 7.03
N ILE A 571 22.46 -17.05 6.50
CA ILE A 571 21.18 -17.74 6.66
C ILE A 571 20.84 -17.83 8.14
N PRO A 572 19.64 -17.37 8.56
CA PRO A 572 19.25 -17.37 9.96
C PRO A 572 19.36 -18.74 10.62
N THR A 573 19.93 -18.78 11.81
CA THR A 573 20.12 -19.98 12.63
C THR A 573 19.22 -20.00 13.87
N SER A 574 18.50 -18.93 14.13
CA SER A 574 17.50 -18.85 15.18
C SER A 574 16.25 -18.09 14.71
N SER A 575 15.10 -18.41 15.31
CA SER A 575 13.79 -17.83 14.97
C SER A 575 13.64 -16.34 15.35
N THR A 576 14.64 -15.79 16.02
CA THR A 576 14.64 -14.39 16.50
C THR A 576 15.97 -13.69 16.16
N GLN A 577 16.68 -14.17 15.15
CA GLN A 577 17.91 -13.53 14.69
C GLN A 577 17.55 -12.18 14.05
N ALA A 578 18.16 -11.10 14.54
CA ALA A 578 18.02 -9.80 13.91
C ALA A 578 18.69 -9.79 12.53
N PRO A 579 18.13 -9.05 11.54
CA PRO A 579 18.85 -8.75 10.30
C PRO A 579 20.09 -7.91 10.59
N ASP A 580 21.02 -7.88 9.62
CA ASP A 580 22.26 -7.13 9.75
C ASP A 580 22.10 -5.68 9.25
N PHE A 581 21.26 -5.45 8.23
CA PHE A 581 20.94 -4.12 7.75
C PHE A 581 19.65 -4.11 6.92
N VAL A 582 19.18 -2.90 6.61
CA VAL A 582 17.97 -2.67 5.79
C VAL A 582 18.24 -1.60 4.73
N LEU A 583 17.62 -1.75 3.55
CA LEU A 583 17.53 -0.72 2.53
C LEU A 583 16.07 -0.23 2.46
N GLY A 584 15.88 1.04 2.15
CA GLY A 584 14.54 1.64 2.05
C GLY A 584 14.04 2.29 3.34
N ALA A 585 14.73 2.07 4.47
CA ALA A 585 14.49 2.73 5.74
C ALA A 585 15.80 3.30 6.29
N THR A 586 15.72 4.24 7.24
CA THR A 586 16.90 4.85 7.86
C THR A 586 17.60 3.91 8.84
N ASP A 587 16.83 3.01 9.45
CA ASP A 587 17.33 2.05 10.44
C ASP A 587 16.46 0.79 10.45
N LEU A 588 16.99 -0.30 11.02
CA LEU A 588 16.27 -1.57 11.22
C LEU A 588 15.02 -1.44 12.10
N TYR A 589 15.03 -0.50 13.02
CA TYR A 589 13.99 -0.31 14.03
C TYR A 589 12.99 0.78 13.66
N VAL A 590 13.17 1.44 12.52
CA VAL A 590 12.24 2.44 12.00
C VAL A 590 11.19 1.76 11.14
N ASP A 591 9.93 2.08 11.40
CA ASP A 591 8.85 1.65 10.51
C ASP A 591 8.88 2.47 9.22
N ALA A 592 9.38 1.86 8.15
CA ALA A 592 9.55 2.53 6.87
C ALA A 592 8.21 3.00 6.26
N ASN A 593 7.09 2.36 6.60
CA ASN A 593 5.78 2.84 6.15
C ASN A 593 5.41 4.16 6.81
N ILE A 594 5.81 4.36 8.07
CA ILE A 594 5.62 5.64 8.77
C ILE A 594 6.62 6.65 8.24
N GLU A 595 7.90 6.30 8.26
CA GLU A 595 8.97 7.18 7.77
C GLU A 595 8.73 7.57 6.31
N ASN A 596 8.29 6.63 5.49
CA ASN A 596 7.96 6.87 4.09
C ASN A 596 6.48 7.23 3.85
N PHE A 597 5.69 7.33 4.91
CA PHE A 597 4.32 7.80 4.85
C PHE A 597 3.45 6.99 3.86
N VAL A 598 3.58 5.68 3.86
CA VAL A 598 2.81 4.79 2.99
C VAL A 598 1.44 4.51 3.61
N MET A 599 0.39 4.82 2.86
CA MET A 599 -0.99 4.50 3.21
C MET A 599 -1.52 3.43 2.25
N SER A 600 -2.04 2.31 2.76
CA SER A 600 -2.56 1.24 1.90
C SER A 600 -4.02 1.45 1.51
N ASN A 601 -4.81 2.06 2.38
CA ASN A 601 -6.24 2.25 2.14
C ASN A 601 -6.74 3.53 2.83
N PRO A 602 -6.26 4.71 2.41
CA PRO A 602 -6.60 5.97 3.06
C PRO A 602 -8.07 6.31 2.89
N VAL A 603 -8.72 6.61 4.00
CA VAL A 603 -10.09 7.13 4.07
C VAL A 603 -10.02 8.55 4.61
N PRO A 604 -10.15 9.57 3.76
CA PRO A 604 -10.04 10.95 4.18
C PRO A 604 -11.31 11.47 4.84
N VAL A 605 -11.15 12.40 5.78
CA VAL A 605 -12.17 13.34 6.20
C VAL A 605 -11.54 14.70 6.53
N SER A 606 -12.15 15.79 6.09
CA SER A 606 -11.67 17.16 6.26
C SER A 606 -12.77 18.08 6.79
N ASN A 607 -12.39 19.07 7.61
CA ASN A 607 -13.27 20.16 8.03
C ASN A 607 -12.90 21.52 7.41
N GLY A 608 -12.09 21.50 6.34
CA GLY A 608 -11.60 22.72 5.71
C GLY A 608 -10.39 23.36 6.43
N THR A 609 -9.99 22.83 7.58
CA THR A 609 -8.81 23.30 8.34
C THR A 609 -7.80 22.17 8.55
N SER A 610 -8.30 21.02 9.00
CA SER A 610 -7.50 19.82 9.30
C SER A 610 -7.93 18.66 8.41
N LEU A 611 -7.02 17.75 8.17
CA LEU A 611 -7.25 16.52 7.42
C LEU A 611 -6.94 15.31 8.29
N PHE A 612 -7.81 14.32 8.26
CA PHE A 612 -7.63 13.03 8.91
C PHE A 612 -7.74 11.95 7.84
N ALA A 613 -6.91 10.93 7.92
CA ALA A 613 -6.99 9.76 7.03
C ALA A 613 -6.78 8.49 7.83
N SER A 614 -7.81 7.67 7.96
CA SER A 614 -7.65 6.31 8.49
C SER A 614 -7.19 5.36 7.41
N SER A 615 -6.43 4.32 7.79
CA SER A 615 -5.99 3.25 6.87
C SER A 615 -6.05 1.92 7.60
N ASP A 616 -7.00 1.06 7.20
CA ASP A 616 -7.30 -0.20 7.87
C ASP A 616 -6.17 -1.23 7.75
N PHE A 617 -5.58 -1.38 6.56
CA PHE A 617 -4.47 -2.31 6.33
C PHE A 617 -3.18 -1.92 7.07
N ASP A 618 -3.01 -0.63 7.35
CA ASP A 618 -1.85 -0.12 8.09
C ASP A 618 -2.13 -0.02 9.58
N ASN A 619 -3.39 -0.16 10.00
CA ASN A 619 -3.86 0.09 11.36
C ASN A 619 -3.46 1.47 11.89
N ARG A 620 -3.73 2.52 11.11
CA ARG A 620 -3.29 3.88 11.43
C ARG A 620 -4.37 4.92 11.19
N LEU A 621 -4.23 6.03 11.92
CA LEU A 621 -4.86 7.30 11.62
C LEU A 621 -3.76 8.34 11.42
N PHE A 622 -3.73 8.95 10.26
CA PHE A 622 -2.85 10.05 9.91
C PHE A 622 -3.58 11.37 10.10
N VAL A 623 -2.92 12.35 10.71
CA VAL A 623 -3.52 13.64 11.05
C VAL A 623 -2.65 14.78 10.56
N TRP A 624 -3.21 15.67 9.77
CA TRP A 624 -2.65 16.96 9.40
C TRP A 624 -3.44 18.04 10.13
N LYS A 625 -2.77 18.78 11.02
CA LYS A 625 -3.37 19.88 11.81
C LYS A 625 -3.83 21.02 10.93
N ASN A 626 -3.14 21.22 9.81
CA ASN A 626 -3.52 22.17 8.78
C ASN A 626 -3.64 21.42 7.46
N LEU A 627 -4.57 21.84 6.59
CA LEU A 627 -4.69 21.22 5.28
C LEU A 627 -3.35 21.27 4.52
N PRO A 628 -2.87 20.15 3.99
CA PRO A 628 -1.67 20.14 3.17
C PRO A 628 -1.80 21.05 1.95
N ASP A 629 -0.78 21.87 1.70
CA ASP A 629 -0.69 22.78 0.56
C ASP A 629 0.28 22.28 -0.52
N SER A 630 0.95 21.17 -0.26
CA SER A 630 1.96 20.59 -1.15
C SER A 630 1.89 19.05 -1.14
N SER A 631 2.30 18.46 -2.27
CA SER A 631 2.44 16.99 -2.37
C SER A 631 3.48 16.47 -1.39
N ALA A 632 3.27 15.26 -0.92
CA ALA A 632 4.11 14.57 0.04
C ALA A 632 4.31 15.34 1.38
N ALA A 633 3.38 16.24 1.74
CA ALA A 633 3.38 16.87 3.06
C ALA A 633 3.14 15.80 4.14
N PRO A 634 4.06 15.64 5.10
CA PRO A 634 3.92 14.60 6.12
C PRO A 634 2.77 14.92 7.07
N PRO A 635 2.16 13.90 7.69
CA PRO A 635 1.21 14.12 8.78
C PRO A 635 1.91 14.69 10.01
N ASP A 636 1.20 15.52 10.77
CA ASP A 636 1.70 16.06 12.05
C ASP A 636 1.65 15.02 13.16
N VAL A 637 0.64 14.13 13.11
CA VAL A 637 0.41 13.07 14.12
C VAL A 637 0.04 11.78 13.41
N VAL A 638 0.56 10.67 13.89
CA VAL A 638 0.18 9.33 13.44
C VAL A 638 -0.22 8.49 14.65
N TYR A 639 -1.45 8.01 14.67
CA TYR A 639 -1.90 7.03 15.63
C TYR A 639 -1.63 5.63 15.10
N HIS A 640 -1.00 4.81 15.92
CA HIS A 640 -0.78 3.40 15.65
C HIS A 640 -1.76 2.56 16.42
N PHE A 641 -2.60 1.84 15.70
CA PHE A 641 -3.44 0.82 16.28
C PHE A 641 -2.73 -0.53 16.12
N CYS A 642 -2.75 -1.37 17.16
CA CYS A 642 -2.03 -2.62 17.11
C CYS A 642 -2.64 -3.59 16.11
N TRP A 643 -1.80 -4.10 15.23
CA TRP A 643 -2.13 -5.24 14.40
C TRP A 643 -1.94 -6.51 15.21
N TYR A 644 -3.02 -7.15 15.57
CA TYR A 644 -2.96 -8.36 16.37
C TYR A 644 -3.63 -9.52 15.67
N ARG A 645 -2.91 -10.60 15.51
CA ARG A 645 -3.48 -11.90 15.29
C ARG A 645 -3.32 -12.71 16.56
N SER A 646 -4.49 -13.15 17.03
CA SER A 646 -4.76 -14.24 17.93
C SER A 646 -3.95 -14.39 19.22
N GLU A 647 -4.54 -15.04 20.14
CA GLU A 647 -4.14 -15.52 21.46
C GLU A 647 -2.75 -16.19 21.54
N GLU A 648 -2.06 -16.39 20.42
CA GLU A 648 -0.80 -17.14 20.32
C GLU A 648 0.47 -16.28 20.31
N ALA A 649 0.41 -15.01 19.96
CA ALA A 649 1.58 -14.14 20.07
C ALA A 649 1.70 -13.66 21.51
N GLY A 650 2.43 -14.44 22.33
CA GLY A 650 2.60 -14.21 23.74
C GLY A 650 2.91 -12.77 24.10
N ASN A 651 2.06 -12.22 24.95
CA ASN A 651 2.30 -11.12 25.86
C ASN A 651 3.06 -9.91 25.30
N ARG A 652 2.44 -9.14 24.41
CA ARG A 652 2.89 -7.79 24.12
C ARG A 652 2.19 -6.84 25.09
N SER A 653 2.96 -6.36 26.06
CA SER A 653 2.49 -5.29 26.95
C SER A 653 2.26 -4.03 26.14
N GLY A 654 1.02 -3.55 26.06
CA GLY A 654 0.66 -2.24 25.56
C GLY A 654 -0.32 -2.20 24.38
N CYS A 655 -0.69 -3.34 23.78
CA CYS A 655 -1.65 -3.37 22.70
C CYS A 655 -2.72 -4.43 22.99
N GLU A 656 -3.91 -4.00 23.31
CA GLU A 656 -5.05 -4.90 23.39
C GLU A 656 -5.96 -4.71 22.16
N GLY A 657 -6.19 -5.80 21.42
CA GLY A 657 -7.20 -5.87 20.37
C GLY A 657 -6.72 -5.50 18.96
N LEU A 658 -7.23 -6.26 18.01
CA LEU A 658 -7.20 -5.92 16.59
C LEU A 658 -8.12 -4.73 16.35
N PHE A 659 -7.57 -3.63 15.88
CA PHE A 659 -8.37 -2.56 15.34
C PHE A 659 -8.01 -2.34 13.86
N SER A 660 -9.00 -2.35 12.99
CA SER A 660 -8.88 -2.10 11.56
C SER A 660 -9.75 -0.88 11.26
N PRO A 661 -9.19 0.35 11.29
CA PRO A 661 -9.95 1.58 11.14
C PRO A 661 -10.49 1.71 9.70
N TRP A 662 -11.69 1.16 9.49
CA TRP A 662 -12.29 1.03 8.17
C TRP A 662 -12.90 2.34 7.66
N ASP A 663 -13.54 3.08 8.56
CA ASP A 663 -14.20 4.32 8.20
C ASP A 663 -14.08 5.36 9.33
N ASN A 664 -14.15 6.63 8.97
CA ASN A 664 -14.09 7.72 9.92
C ASN A 664 -15.05 8.85 9.55
N THR A 665 -15.38 9.69 10.51
CA THR A 665 -16.25 10.83 10.32
C THR A 665 -15.85 11.99 11.22
N LEU A 666 -16.21 13.20 10.81
CA LEU A 666 -15.90 14.44 11.48
C LEU A 666 -17.12 15.36 11.44
N HIS A 667 -17.52 15.91 12.59
CA HIS A 667 -18.56 16.93 12.66
C HIS A 667 -18.27 17.89 13.82
N GLY A 668 -18.08 19.18 13.50
CA GLY A 668 -17.62 20.16 14.49
C GLY A 668 -16.25 19.78 15.06
N ASP A 669 -16.17 19.69 16.39
CA ASP A 669 -14.95 19.27 17.11
C ASP A 669 -14.95 17.77 17.43
N THR A 670 -15.95 17.02 16.97
CA THR A 670 -16.07 15.58 17.20
C THR A 670 -15.51 14.79 16.03
N PHE A 671 -14.64 13.84 16.32
CA PHE A 671 -14.11 12.86 15.37
C PHE A 671 -14.47 11.45 15.83
N ALA A 672 -14.84 10.58 14.91
CA ALA A 672 -15.10 9.18 15.24
C ALA A 672 -14.46 8.23 14.21
N LEU A 673 -14.10 7.04 14.69
CA LEU A 673 -13.40 6.01 13.96
C LEU A 673 -14.07 4.66 14.22
N ALA A 674 -14.42 3.94 13.16
CA ALA A 674 -15.05 2.62 13.26
C ALA A 674 -14.28 1.55 12.49
N GLY A 675 -14.18 0.37 13.06
CA GLY A 675 -13.63 -0.79 12.39
C GLY A 675 -13.79 -2.07 13.20
N ARG A 676 -14.03 -3.17 12.53
CA ARG A 676 -14.34 -4.48 13.12
C ARG A 676 -15.49 -4.40 14.13
N ASP A 677 -15.22 -4.57 15.40
CA ASP A 677 -16.17 -4.52 16.51
C ASP A 677 -15.91 -3.34 17.47
N ARG A 678 -15.14 -2.33 17.00
CA ARG A 678 -14.69 -1.22 17.83
C ARG A 678 -15.11 0.13 17.25
N LEU A 679 -15.59 1.01 18.14
CA LEU A 679 -15.97 2.38 17.84
C LEU A 679 -15.23 3.30 18.81
N MET A 680 -14.41 4.22 18.26
CA MET A 680 -13.70 5.24 19.02
C MET A 680 -14.26 6.61 18.71
N ILE A 681 -14.45 7.46 19.73
CA ILE A 681 -15.01 8.81 19.57
C ILE A 681 -14.19 9.81 20.39
N TRP A 682 -13.73 10.85 19.73
CA TRP A 682 -13.08 12.03 20.30
C TRP A 682 -14.07 13.18 20.28
N THR A 683 -14.32 13.81 21.42
CA THR A 683 -15.13 15.04 21.51
C THR A 683 -14.29 16.30 21.39
N GLU A 684 -12.97 16.15 21.43
CA GLU A 684 -11.97 17.14 21.00
C GLU A 684 -11.11 16.49 19.92
N LEU A 685 -10.88 17.18 18.80
CA LEU A 685 -10.16 16.61 17.66
C LEU A 685 -8.82 15.99 18.04
N PRO A 686 -8.44 14.81 17.48
CA PRO A 686 -7.19 14.10 17.79
C PRO A 686 -5.95 14.77 17.17
N LEU A 687 -5.77 16.07 17.42
CA LEU A 687 -4.69 16.87 16.83
C LEU A 687 -3.36 16.76 17.58
N GLU A 688 -3.39 16.38 18.85
CA GLU A 688 -2.20 16.37 19.72
C GLU A 688 -1.86 14.97 20.26
N GLY A 689 -2.39 13.91 19.66
CA GLY A 689 -2.20 12.55 20.15
C GLY A 689 -3.07 12.21 21.37
N ASN A 690 -4.12 12.99 21.62
CA ASN A 690 -5.06 12.75 22.70
C ASN A 690 -5.89 11.48 22.47
N LEU A 691 -6.22 10.80 23.58
CA LEU A 691 -7.04 9.59 23.58
C LEU A 691 -8.51 9.90 23.29
N PRO A 692 -9.29 8.93 22.74
CA PRO A 692 -10.73 9.08 22.61
C PRO A 692 -11.42 9.14 23.98
N GLU A 693 -12.47 9.96 24.11
CA GLU A 693 -13.33 9.98 25.29
C GLU A 693 -14.18 8.72 25.40
N TYR A 694 -14.55 8.13 24.27
CA TYR A 694 -15.29 6.87 24.22
C TYR A 694 -14.55 5.87 23.34
N ASP A 695 -14.38 4.68 23.89
CA ASP A 695 -13.75 3.56 23.22
C ASP A 695 -14.56 2.30 23.52
N PHE A 696 -15.38 1.90 22.56
CA PHE A 696 -16.31 0.81 22.70
C PHE A 696 -15.83 -0.39 21.88
N GLU A 697 -15.54 -1.48 22.56
CA GLU A 697 -15.18 -2.77 21.95
C GLU A 697 -16.34 -3.76 22.12
N GLY A 698 -16.72 -4.43 21.03
CA GLY A 698 -17.78 -5.41 21.01
C GLY A 698 -19.22 -4.86 21.10
N GLY A 699 -19.40 -3.56 21.32
CA GLY A 699 -20.75 -2.96 21.34
C GLY A 699 -20.90 -1.71 22.19
N VAL A 700 -22.09 -1.07 22.11
CA VAL A 700 -22.48 0.09 22.90
C VAL A 700 -23.84 -0.15 23.56
N GLY A 701 -23.92 -0.09 24.87
CA GLY A 701 -25.16 -0.38 25.61
C GLY A 701 -25.64 -1.80 25.39
N ASN A 702 -26.81 -1.99 24.80
CA ASN A 702 -27.36 -3.30 24.44
C ASN A 702 -27.07 -3.69 22.96
N VAL A 703 -26.43 -2.83 22.19
CA VAL A 703 -26.04 -3.12 20.80
C VAL A 703 -24.72 -3.89 20.79
N ILE A 704 -24.71 -5.05 20.17
CA ILE A 704 -23.51 -5.84 19.94
C ILE A 704 -23.05 -5.60 18.51
N PHE A 705 -21.77 -5.30 18.34
CA PHE A 705 -21.15 -5.12 17.04
C PHE A 705 -20.60 -6.45 16.51
N GLU A 706 -20.93 -6.76 15.26
CA GLU A 706 -20.41 -7.95 14.57
C GLU A 706 -19.28 -7.61 13.60
N GLU A 707 -19.46 -6.59 12.75
CA GLU A 707 -18.44 -6.09 11.83
C GLU A 707 -18.75 -4.64 11.42
N LEU A 708 -18.17 -3.68 12.14
CA LEU A 708 -18.33 -2.26 11.83
C LEU A 708 -17.54 -1.89 10.57
N THR A 709 -18.21 -1.22 9.65
CA THR A 709 -17.66 -0.80 8.37
C THR A 709 -18.01 0.62 7.97
N GLY A 710 -18.77 1.34 8.78
CA GLY A 710 -19.14 2.71 8.46
C GLY A 710 -19.52 3.52 9.69
N VAL A 711 -19.16 4.79 9.69
CA VAL A 711 -19.56 5.76 10.71
C VAL A 711 -19.84 7.11 10.06
N ALA A 712 -20.92 7.77 10.47
CA ALA A 712 -21.24 9.14 10.06
C ALA A 712 -21.90 9.88 11.21
N MET A 713 -21.88 11.20 11.18
CA MET A 713 -22.61 12.05 12.11
C MET A 713 -23.03 13.37 11.45
N ASP A 714 -24.08 13.95 11.98
CA ASP A 714 -24.58 15.28 11.66
C ASP A 714 -25.12 15.98 12.94
N ASP A 715 -25.69 17.14 12.80
CA ASP A 715 -26.28 17.90 13.93
C ASP A 715 -27.35 17.13 14.72
N THR A 716 -27.92 16.08 14.14
CA THR A 716 -29.09 15.38 14.69
C THR A 716 -28.73 13.99 15.19
N TYR A 717 -27.95 13.26 14.42
CA TYR A 717 -27.75 11.84 14.63
C TYR A 717 -26.27 11.42 14.50
N PHE A 718 -25.98 10.30 15.17
CA PHE A 718 -24.76 9.52 15.02
C PHE A 718 -25.14 8.17 14.43
N TYR A 719 -24.44 7.74 13.36
CA TYR A 719 -24.74 6.55 12.59
C TYR A 719 -23.58 5.57 12.62
N VAL A 720 -23.88 4.29 12.79
CA VAL A 720 -22.87 3.19 12.74
C VAL A 720 -23.39 2.06 11.87
N ALA A 721 -22.66 1.70 10.86
CA ALA A 721 -22.96 0.59 9.97
C ALA A 721 -22.30 -0.71 10.46
N ASP A 722 -23.11 -1.74 10.63
CA ASP A 722 -22.67 -3.08 10.92
C ASP A 722 -22.99 -4.00 9.71
N LYS A 723 -21.93 -4.38 9.02
CA LYS A 723 -22.03 -5.14 7.78
C LYS A 723 -22.60 -6.54 7.96
N ARG A 724 -22.23 -7.25 9.04
CA ARG A 724 -22.76 -8.59 9.32
C ARG A 724 -24.17 -8.57 9.84
N ALA A 725 -24.49 -7.61 10.68
CA ALA A 725 -25.86 -7.39 11.15
C ALA A 725 -26.81 -6.94 10.03
N ASN A 726 -26.29 -6.42 8.90
CA ASN A 726 -27.04 -5.80 7.80
C ASN A 726 -27.90 -4.63 8.26
N LEU A 727 -27.36 -3.82 9.16
CA LEU A 727 -28.04 -2.70 9.80
C LEU A 727 -27.15 -1.44 9.84
N VAL A 728 -27.82 -0.29 9.89
CA VAL A 728 -27.23 0.96 10.39
C VAL A 728 -27.96 1.33 11.67
N TYR A 729 -27.23 1.42 12.76
CA TYR A 729 -27.72 1.93 14.03
C TYR A 729 -27.70 3.45 14.03
N VAL A 730 -28.73 4.09 14.60
CA VAL A 730 -28.88 5.55 14.63
C VAL A 730 -29.13 6.01 16.06
N TRP A 731 -28.22 6.80 16.61
CA TRP A 731 -28.37 7.44 17.92
C TRP A 731 -28.72 8.91 17.77
N ALA A 732 -29.50 9.46 18.71
CA ALA A 732 -29.75 10.90 18.84
C ALA A 732 -28.55 11.54 19.58
N GLY A 733 -27.55 12.02 18.84
CA GLY A 733 -26.28 12.48 19.38
C GLY A 733 -25.25 11.35 19.59
N ILE A 734 -24.16 11.66 20.26
CA ILE A 734 -23.03 10.74 20.48
C ILE A 734 -23.47 9.57 21.36
N PRO A 735 -23.24 8.30 20.96
CA PRO A 735 -23.49 7.16 21.81
C PRO A 735 -22.52 7.18 23.01
N ASP A 736 -23.07 7.14 24.21
CA ASP A 736 -22.33 7.19 25.48
C ASP A 736 -22.48 5.92 26.32
N GLY A 737 -23.11 4.89 25.75
CA GLY A 737 -23.40 3.62 26.42
C GLY A 737 -24.63 3.66 27.34
N THR A 738 -25.26 4.82 27.54
CA THR A 738 -26.44 4.98 28.40
C THR A 738 -27.75 5.10 27.61
N HIS A 739 -27.64 5.40 26.31
CA HIS A 739 -28.79 5.61 25.41
C HIS A 739 -28.79 4.54 24.31
N GLU A 740 -29.99 4.03 24.05
CA GLU A 740 -30.22 3.11 22.94
C GLU A 740 -30.36 3.86 21.62
N PRO A 741 -30.10 3.18 20.46
CA PRO A 741 -30.38 3.74 19.16
C PRO A 741 -31.88 4.15 19.05
N VAL A 742 -32.15 5.33 18.50
CA VAL A 742 -33.50 5.81 18.23
C VAL A 742 -34.12 5.18 17.00
N ALA A 743 -33.28 4.62 16.10
CA ALA A 743 -33.69 3.89 14.91
C ALA A 743 -32.64 2.87 14.49
N THR A 744 -33.06 1.87 13.68
CA THR A 744 -32.20 0.97 12.93
C THR A 744 -32.65 0.97 11.48
N LEU A 745 -31.72 1.12 10.54
CA LEU A 745 -32.01 1.14 9.11
C LEU A 745 -31.52 -0.19 8.49
N PRO A 746 -32.39 -0.98 7.83
CA PRO A 746 -31.96 -2.17 7.12
C PRO A 746 -31.07 -1.79 5.93
N ALA A 747 -29.89 -2.37 5.85
CA ALA A 747 -28.96 -2.15 4.75
C ALA A 747 -28.23 -3.46 4.43
N SER A 748 -28.21 -3.86 3.15
CA SER A 748 -27.51 -5.08 2.75
C SER A 748 -26.01 -4.85 2.72
N GLN A 749 -25.29 -5.47 3.64
CA GLN A 749 -23.84 -5.38 3.76
C GLN A 749 -23.32 -3.93 3.59
N PRO A 750 -23.73 -3.01 4.47
CA PRO A 750 -23.29 -1.62 4.39
C PRO A 750 -21.77 -1.56 4.56
N THR A 751 -21.12 -0.63 3.85
CA THR A 751 -19.64 -0.52 3.87
C THR A 751 -19.15 0.82 4.39
N ARG A 752 -19.68 1.93 3.91
CA ARG A 752 -19.32 3.29 4.38
C ARG A 752 -20.55 4.15 4.52
N LEU A 753 -20.47 5.14 5.37
CA LEU A 753 -21.52 6.09 5.63
C LEU A 753 -21.04 7.53 5.37
N SER A 754 -21.98 8.40 5.00
CA SER A 754 -21.75 9.86 4.95
C SER A 754 -23.06 10.58 5.19
N SER A 755 -23.05 11.67 5.95
CA SER A 755 -24.21 12.54 6.16
C SER A 755 -23.86 14.01 5.96
N ASP A 756 -24.76 14.77 5.29
CA ASP A 756 -24.70 16.23 5.21
C ASP A 756 -25.82 16.92 6.03
N GLY A 757 -26.47 16.17 6.93
CA GLY A 757 -27.61 16.62 7.73
C GLY A 757 -28.91 16.70 6.95
N THR A 758 -28.88 16.58 5.63
CA THR A 758 -30.06 16.50 4.76
C THR A 758 -30.26 15.08 4.24
N TRP A 759 -29.18 14.46 3.84
CA TRP A 759 -29.10 13.11 3.33
C TRP A 759 -28.12 12.28 4.14
N LEU A 760 -28.47 11.04 4.41
CA LEU A 760 -27.56 9.98 4.84
C LEU A 760 -27.35 9.05 3.66
N ALA A 761 -26.13 8.90 3.22
CA ALA A 761 -25.71 7.90 2.25
C ALA A 761 -25.23 6.62 2.98
N VAL A 762 -25.79 5.50 2.61
CA VAL A 762 -25.40 4.15 3.08
C VAL A 762 -24.89 3.37 1.89
N ASN A 763 -23.59 3.24 1.75
CA ASN A 763 -22.96 2.52 0.66
C ASN A 763 -23.06 1.01 0.84
N SER A 764 -23.20 0.27 -0.25
CA SER A 764 -23.13 -1.20 -0.28
C SER A 764 -22.31 -1.64 -1.50
N THR A 765 -21.11 -2.08 -1.26
CA THR A 765 -20.19 -2.54 -2.31
C THR A 765 -20.78 -3.73 -3.07
N MET A 766 -21.25 -4.73 -2.36
CA MET A 766 -21.86 -5.94 -2.96
C MET A 766 -23.25 -5.67 -3.56
N GLY A 767 -23.91 -4.61 -3.11
CA GLY A 767 -25.15 -4.10 -3.71
C GLY A 767 -24.95 -3.26 -4.97
N HIS A 768 -23.70 -2.97 -5.32
CA HIS A 768 -23.30 -2.11 -6.43
C HIS A 768 -23.95 -0.72 -6.41
N GLY A 769 -24.12 -0.12 -5.21
CA GLY A 769 -24.75 1.19 -5.08
C GLY A 769 -24.86 1.69 -3.66
N ALA A 770 -25.68 2.72 -3.49
CA ALA A 770 -25.97 3.33 -2.19
C ALA A 770 -27.47 3.52 -1.98
N GLN A 771 -27.86 3.51 -0.71
CA GLN A 771 -29.18 3.93 -0.24
C GLN A 771 -29.07 5.32 0.36
N LEU A 772 -29.91 6.24 -0.09
CA LEU A 772 -29.95 7.63 0.38
C LEU A 772 -31.22 7.84 1.20
N TYR A 773 -31.06 8.10 2.48
CA TYR A 773 -32.12 8.41 3.42
C TYR A 773 -32.22 9.92 3.63
N ARG A 774 -33.45 10.43 3.70
CA ARG A 774 -33.68 11.79 4.19
C ARG A 774 -33.55 11.80 5.70
N VAL A 775 -32.62 12.61 6.23
CA VAL A 775 -32.35 12.71 7.69
C VAL A 775 -33.63 13.08 8.48
N ASP A 776 -34.43 14.00 7.97
CA ASP A 776 -35.71 14.41 8.58
C ASP A 776 -36.81 13.32 8.59
N GLN A 777 -36.60 12.19 7.91
CA GLN A 777 -37.54 11.07 7.82
C GLN A 777 -37.06 9.80 8.53
N ILE A 778 -35.84 9.75 9.04
CA ILE A 778 -35.28 8.57 9.69
C ILE A 778 -36.14 8.14 10.89
N ALA A 779 -36.49 9.04 11.78
CA ALA A 779 -37.33 8.74 12.95
C ALA A 779 -38.76 8.29 12.59
N THR A 780 -39.22 8.53 11.38
CA THR A 780 -40.55 8.17 10.88
C THR A 780 -40.53 6.98 9.92
N SER A 781 -39.41 6.26 9.85
CA SER A 781 -39.21 5.11 8.97
C SER A 781 -39.40 5.44 7.48
N GLY A 782 -38.89 6.58 7.04
CA GLY A 782 -38.83 6.97 5.63
C GLY A 782 -38.05 5.97 4.79
N ALA A 783 -38.56 5.61 3.62
CA ALA A 783 -37.87 4.68 2.71
C ALA A 783 -36.69 5.39 2.02
N PRO A 784 -35.55 4.70 1.83
CA PRO A 784 -34.43 5.26 1.09
C PRO A 784 -34.72 5.38 -0.41
N SER A 785 -33.99 6.27 -1.06
CA SER A 785 -33.84 6.32 -2.51
C SER A 785 -32.55 5.57 -2.89
N ALA A 786 -32.64 4.70 -3.90
CA ALA A 786 -31.46 3.96 -4.38
C ALA A 786 -30.71 4.77 -5.44
N VAL A 787 -29.37 4.72 -5.39
CA VAL A 787 -28.48 5.19 -6.45
C VAL A 787 -27.57 4.05 -6.84
N GLY A 788 -27.50 3.74 -8.13
CA GLY A 788 -26.73 2.60 -8.65
C GLY A 788 -27.52 1.30 -8.67
N GLY A 789 -26.81 0.20 -8.56
CA GLY A 789 -27.31 -1.17 -8.65
C GLY A 789 -26.49 -2.00 -9.65
N SER A 790 -26.75 -3.29 -9.72
CA SER A 790 -26.03 -4.20 -10.61
C SER A 790 -26.03 -3.71 -12.06
N GLY A 791 -24.85 -3.55 -12.65
CA GLY A 791 -24.63 -3.04 -14.01
C GLY A 791 -24.57 -1.52 -14.14
N THR A 792 -24.69 -0.78 -13.03
CA THR A 792 -24.50 0.67 -13.02
C THR A 792 -23.12 1.03 -12.49
N PHE A 793 -22.77 0.54 -11.30
CA PHE A 793 -21.45 0.70 -10.70
C PHE A 793 -20.78 -0.68 -10.56
N ASN A 794 -19.48 -0.66 -10.47
CA ASN A 794 -18.66 -1.86 -10.26
C ASN A 794 -17.99 -1.79 -8.89
N LEU A 795 -18.53 -2.54 -7.92
CA LEU A 795 -17.99 -2.64 -6.55
C LEU A 795 -17.69 -1.26 -5.92
N PRO A 796 -18.64 -0.32 -5.85
CA PRO A 796 -18.41 0.99 -5.26
C PRO A 796 -18.12 0.83 -3.76
N GLU A 797 -17.02 1.40 -3.27
CA GLU A 797 -16.66 1.27 -1.85
C GLU A 797 -17.08 2.45 -0.99
N GLY A 798 -17.27 3.62 -1.56
CA GLY A 798 -17.68 4.80 -0.83
C GLY A 798 -18.67 5.67 -1.58
N THR A 799 -19.61 6.24 -0.83
CA THR A 799 -20.56 7.24 -1.33
C THR A 799 -20.59 8.37 -0.32
N THR A 800 -20.22 9.56 -0.76
CA THR A 800 -20.15 10.77 0.08
C THR A 800 -21.23 11.76 -0.36
N VAL A 801 -21.95 12.28 0.61
CA VAL A 801 -22.85 13.43 0.44
C VAL A 801 -22.27 14.62 1.19
N ASP A 802 -22.25 15.77 0.53
CA ASP A 802 -21.89 17.04 1.16
C ASP A 802 -22.59 18.21 0.46
N ASN A 803 -23.23 19.09 1.23
CA ASN A 803 -23.94 20.27 0.73
C ASN A 803 -24.88 19.97 -0.45
N GLY A 804 -25.50 18.79 -0.46
CA GLY A 804 -26.40 18.32 -1.51
C GLY A 804 -25.68 17.84 -2.78
N HIS A 805 -24.36 17.78 -2.81
CA HIS A 805 -23.54 17.10 -3.80
C HIS A 805 -23.44 15.60 -3.50
N LEU A 806 -23.19 14.79 -4.53
CA LEU A 806 -22.93 13.35 -4.38
C LEU A 806 -21.65 12.96 -5.08
N PHE A 807 -20.83 12.19 -4.38
CA PHE A 807 -19.61 11.60 -4.87
C PHE A 807 -19.68 10.08 -4.69
N VAL A 808 -19.46 9.31 -5.75
CA VAL A 808 -19.47 7.85 -5.68
C VAL A 808 -18.11 7.32 -6.16
N ALA A 809 -17.39 6.68 -5.26
CA ALA A 809 -16.17 5.96 -5.59
C ALA A 809 -16.54 4.62 -6.25
N ASP A 810 -16.59 4.62 -7.57
CA ASP A 810 -16.86 3.44 -8.40
C ASP A 810 -15.57 2.63 -8.58
N THR A 811 -15.19 1.96 -7.50
CA THR A 811 -13.86 1.40 -7.26
C THR A 811 -13.43 0.43 -8.34
N GLY A 812 -14.28 -0.53 -8.71
CA GLY A 812 -13.95 -1.53 -9.72
C GLY A 812 -13.86 -0.97 -11.14
N ASN A 813 -14.32 0.28 -11.36
CA ASN A 813 -14.16 1.02 -12.62
C ASN A 813 -13.07 2.10 -12.51
N SER A 814 -12.37 2.20 -11.38
CA SER A 814 -11.30 3.18 -11.15
C SER A 814 -11.72 4.64 -11.38
N GLN A 815 -12.97 4.98 -11.03
CA GLN A 815 -13.60 6.28 -11.29
C GLN A 815 -14.20 6.86 -10.00
N LEU A 816 -14.15 8.18 -9.85
CA LEU A 816 -15.00 8.90 -8.91
C LEU A 816 -16.07 9.67 -9.70
N LEU A 817 -17.31 9.29 -9.52
CA LEU A 817 -18.46 9.90 -10.18
C LEU A 817 -18.99 11.05 -9.32
N VAL A 818 -19.27 12.21 -9.93
CA VAL A 818 -19.60 13.45 -9.23
C VAL A 818 -20.90 14.04 -9.75
N TRP A 819 -21.89 14.25 -8.87
CA TRP A 819 -23.15 14.95 -9.17
C TRP A 819 -23.24 16.23 -8.37
N ARG A 820 -23.65 17.31 -9.01
CA ARG A 820 -23.91 18.61 -8.34
C ARG A 820 -25.11 18.55 -7.42
N ASN A 821 -26.05 17.66 -7.69
CA ASN A 821 -27.25 17.51 -6.88
C ASN A 821 -27.53 16.03 -6.64
N VAL A 822 -27.73 15.65 -5.40
CA VAL A 822 -28.16 14.30 -5.00
C VAL A 822 -29.43 13.86 -5.76
N SER A 823 -30.38 14.79 -5.97
CA SER A 823 -31.63 14.51 -6.67
C SER A 823 -31.44 14.10 -8.14
N ASP A 824 -30.36 14.53 -8.79
CA ASP A 824 -30.06 14.15 -10.17
C ASP A 824 -29.60 12.70 -10.25
N ALA A 825 -28.77 12.27 -9.29
CA ALA A 825 -28.37 10.88 -9.15
C ALA A 825 -29.57 9.95 -8.85
N ILE A 826 -30.43 10.35 -7.91
CA ILE A 826 -31.68 9.63 -7.59
C ILE A 826 -32.59 9.52 -8.83
N ALA A 827 -32.63 10.52 -9.68
CA ALA A 827 -33.39 10.50 -10.93
C ALA A 827 -32.71 9.68 -12.05
N GLY A 828 -31.56 9.05 -11.77
CA GLY A 828 -30.82 8.23 -12.73
C GLY A 828 -30.11 9.05 -13.82
N ARG A 829 -29.81 10.32 -13.59
CA ARG A 829 -29.02 11.14 -14.51
C ARG A 829 -27.54 10.75 -14.42
N SER A 830 -26.84 10.88 -15.54
CA SER A 830 -25.40 10.69 -15.58
C SER A 830 -24.68 11.67 -14.63
N ALA A 831 -23.51 11.28 -14.15
CA ALA A 831 -22.64 12.16 -13.37
C ALA A 831 -22.28 13.44 -14.16
N ASP A 832 -22.19 14.56 -13.47
CA ASP A 832 -21.77 15.86 -14.05
C ASP A 832 -20.30 15.86 -14.40
N ALA A 833 -19.47 15.11 -13.64
CA ALA A 833 -18.05 14.91 -13.88
C ALA A 833 -17.62 13.51 -13.49
N ILE A 834 -16.55 13.04 -14.11
CA ILE A 834 -15.84 11.79 -13.79
C ILE A 834 -14.39 12.13 -13.54
N LEU A 835 -13.93 11.92 -12.31
CA LEU A 835 -12.54 12.08 -11.90
C LEU A 835 -11.83 10.72 -11.91
N GLY A 836 -10.53 10.72 -12.16
CA GLY A 836 -9.73 9.51 -12.19
C GLY A 836 -9.83 8.68 -13.46
N ALA A 837 -10.49 9.22 -14.49
CA ALA A 837 -10.64 8.56 -15.80
C ALA A 837 -10.91 9.60 -16.89
N SER A 838 -10.58 9.29 -18.14
CA SER A 838 -10.83 10.16 -19.28
C SER A 838 -12.33 10.22 -19.69
N GLY A 839 -13.14 9.32 -19.14
CA GLY A 839 -14.60 9.24 -19.35
C GLY A 839 -15.16 7.92 -18.87
N ALA A 840 -16.46 7.74 -18.93
CA ALA A 840 -17.17 6.58 -18.38
C ALA A 840 -16.73 5.20 -18.96
N SER A 841 -16.12 5.17 -20.14
CA SER A 841 -15.59 3.94 -20.75
C SER A 841 -14.14 3.62 -20.38
N ASP A 842 -13.47 4.54 -19.71
CA ASP A 842 -12.10 4.37 -19.23
C ASP A 842 -12.15 3.79 -17.81
N THR A 843 -12.00 2.48 -17.72
CA THR A 843 -12.12 1.74 -16.46
C THR A 843 -10.81 1.07 -16.04
N GLN A 844 -9.71 1.43 -16.70
CA GLN A 844 -8.41 0.86 -16.37
C GLN A 844 -7.79 1.58 -15.19
N PRO A 845 -7.30 0.84 -14.18
CA PRO A 845 -6.60 1.45 -13.06
C PRO A 845 -5.23 1.99 -13.50
N GLU A 846 -4.95 3.26 -13.18
CA GLU A 846 -3.65 3.87 -13.41
C GLU A 846 -3.25 4.84 -12.29
N ILE A 847 -1.95 5.15 -12.20
CA ILE A 847 -1.39 6.05 -11.18
C ILE A 847 -0.87 7.32 -11.86
N SER A 848 -1.75 8.27 -12.13
CA SER A 848 -1.37 9.56 -12.70
C SER A 848 -2.15 10.71 -12.04
N ARG A 849 -1.94 11.95 -12.50
CA ARG A 849 -2.65 13.11 -11.93
C ARG A 849 -4.15 13.12 -12.24
N ASN A 850 -4.55 12.56 -13.37
CA ASN A 850 -5.94 12.55 -13.86
C ASN A 850 -6.53 11.15 -13.96
N GLN A 851 -5.80 10.14 -13.47
CA GLN A 851 -6.26 8.76 -13.39
C GLN A 851 -6.09 8.22 -11.98
N MET A 852 -6.96 7.31 -11.61
CA MET A 852 -7.01 6.71 -10.28
C MET A 852 -6.84 5.21 -10.35
N PHE A 853 -6.34 4.68 -9.23
CA PHE A 853 -6.29 3.26 -8.98
C PHE A 853 -7.25 2.93 -7.83
N TRP A 854 -8.42 2.38 -8.12
CA TRP A 854 -9.43 1.95 -7.16
C TRP A 854 -9.74 3.01 -6.09
N PRO A 855 -10.32 4.16 -6.45
CA PRO A 855 -10.79 5.12 -5.46
C PRO A 855 -11.80 4.44 -4.54
N ALA A 856 -11.66 4.62 -3.22
CA ALA A 856 -12.47 3.90 -2.23
C ALA A 856 -13.27 4.81 -1.32
N ALA A 857 -12.78 6.02 -1.07
CA ALA A 857 -13.42 6.98 -0.20
C ALA A 857 -13.16 8.40 -0.68
N ALA A 858 -14.07 9.31 -0.40
CA ALA A 858 -13.92 10.72 -0.70
C ALA A 858 -14.44 11.57 0.46
N SER A 859 -13.87 12.76 0.62
CA SER A 859 -14.34 13.80 1.53
C SER A 859 -14.28 15.15 0.83
N PHE A 860 -15.39 15.87 0.86
CA PHE A 860 -15.47 17.22 0.31
C PHE A 860 -15.75 18.21 1.45
N ASP A 861 -14.91 19.23 1.59
CA ASP A 861 -15.02 20.23 2.67
C ASP A 861 -15.58 21.57 2.18
N GLY A 862 -16.11 21.62 0.95
CA GLY A 862 -16.61 22.81 0.30
C GLY A 862 -15.57 23.51 -0.59
N ASP A 863 -14.30 23.43 -0.24
CA ASP A 863 -13.16 24.00 -0.99
C ASP A 863 -12.33 22.94 -1.71
N TYR A 864 -12.15 21.76 -1.09
CA TYR A 864 -11.32 20.68 -1.63
C TYR A 864 -12.02 19.33 -1.57
N LEU A 865 -11.79 18.51 -2.59
CA LEU A 865 -12.20 17.13 -2.62
C LEU A 865 -10.98 16.23 -2.43
N TRP A 866 -10.94 15.51 -1.32
CA TRP A 866 -9.92 14.51 -1.00
C TRP A 866 -10.43 13.13 -1.38
N VAL A 867 -9.60 12.34 -2.07
CA VAL A 867 -9.94 10.99 -2.52
C VAL A 867 -8.86 10.02 -2.12
N GLY A 868 -9.24 8.98 -1.40
CA GLY A 868 -8.35 7.87 -1.03
C GLY A 868 -8.45 6.74 -2.03
N GLU A 869 -7.31 6.22 -2.45
CA GLU A 869 -7.20 5.07 -3.34
C GLU A 869 -6.88 3.80 -2.55
N ARG A 870 -7.56 2.72 -2.88
CA ARG A 870 -7.47 1.47 -2.13
C ARG A 870 -6.29 0.61 -2.56
N LYS A 871 -5.59 0.07 -1.56
CA LYS A 871 -4.69 -1.09 -1.59
C LYS A 871 -3.40 -0.91 -2.37
N PHE A 872 -3.41 -0.41 -3.60
CA PHE A 872 -2.29 -0.62 -4.51
C PHE A 872 -1.52 0.63 -4.93
N SER A 873 -2.12 1.79 -4.84
CA SER A 873 -1.45 3.05 -5.16
C SER A 873 -0.85 3.73 -3.92
N GLY A 874 -1.46 3.49 -2.75
CA GLY A 874 -1.04 4.10 -1.51
C GLY A 874 -1.13 5.63 -1.53
N ARG A 875 -2.14 6.20 -2.22
CA ARG A 875 -2.28 7.64 -2.43
C ARG A 875 -3.55 8.19 -1.81
N LEU A 876 -3.41 9.37 -1.23
CA LEU A 876 -4.51 10.27 -0.94
C LEU A 876 -4.34 11.51 -1.83
N ILE A 877 -5.29 11.78 -2.69
CA ILE A 877 -5.19 12.84 -3.71
C ILE A 877 -6.25 13.91 -3.52
N ARG A 878 -5.92 15.16 -3.89
CA ARG A 878 -6.79 16.31 -3.76
C ARG A 878 -7.14 16.90 -5.11
N PHE A 879 -8.40 17.32 -5.25
CA PHE A 879 -8.90 18.11 -6.38
C PHE A 879 -9.50 19.43 -5.88
N SER A 880 -9.26 20.51 -6.62
CA SER A 880 -9.89 21.80 -6.39
C SER A 880 -11.02 22.04 -7.39
N PRO A 881 -12.20 22.49 -6.95
CA PRO A 881 -13.27 22.89 -7.87
C PRO A 881 -12.81 24.01 -8.82
N GLY A 882 -13.23 23.92 -10.09
CA GLY A 882 -12.92 24.93 -11.10
C GLY A 882 -11.52 24.84 -11.74
N GLY A 883 -10.80 23.74 -11.50
CA GLY A 883 -9.48 23.43 -12.07
C GLY A 883 -9.50 23.08 -13.55
#